data_8120c62452f5bf695c0f7a2cfa6d4b2a
#
_entry.id   8120c62452f5bf695c0f7a2cfa6d4b2a
#
_cell.length_a   1.000
_cell.length_b   1.000
_cell.length_c   1.000
_cell.angle_alpha   90.00
_cell.angle_beta   90.00
_cell.angle_gamma   90.00
#
_symmetry.space_group_name_H-M   'P 1'
#
loop_
_entity.id
_entity.type
_entity.pdbx_description
1 polymer ?
#
loop_
_entity_poly.entity_id
_entity_poly.type
_entity_poly.pdbx_seq_one_letter_code
_entity_poly.pdbx_strand_id
1 'polypeptide(L)'
;MNRILTIILFALIGFCRVVANVIVSGKVESNEGETLPALITVLDGNVIKGYCSANEDGNYSVSFESSSPKVTLRVALFGFETVEKIIEVKTQRVDVTMVEKTTELKDVVVVADKITQRGDTISYLVAPYKDEKDRVIGDVIKKMPGLEVSESGRITFNGKTVKNFYVENMDLLEGRYGIATNNISANDVASIQVYQNHQPIRALQGRSETTDVTLNITLKPSARGTFSLNNMAGIGYEPMMWAGEAVAMYFGKKTQTITTYKGNNSGDNVSAEQTNLAGDGEMQFFNKAPLSVVSPGAPGVALKRYMNNRSNTVSTNNIFKLDSTTTVNLSLAYIDDALRNNGESTTEQYLPTGDYRWISQKISTIDYVHNLRGSSTFKKNASNLYISNTLNVNVAWNKVDGNANTTSSFMNNSETVGQRLENPSFSIDDKIGIISNLGSRSLNFNLALGWNHKPQTLTITPASIFGETDENEVRQDYTTDDFRAETYTGIGYIFNELSFNLHAFGNVDIESVSSQMNGFNFETPSLSENKYTFGKGEVGIEPRLAYTFKEFHVELNLPVAYNVQWLRDRLDNARDMTWNYLNVMPSGKITYRLGKSWWEVNTAFYNMRDNSGRAASGIIMSDYLSFRQYLIEKTLTDKTWNTTIGYHYSNPLIQLLGNASAGWLRSSQNATTGYEYDGLATVRTVYDIPYQSDRLTFSANVNKGLGFWESTIKLTGNYSLNMSQQIINSEPIDFKSQFWSTNLMFAATPARWMGAALGFAYGESKSFTELNKTKAPIVRQYSGRLDLNFFPVQRMVANFATENNYTNMTDGGRNSLFCDLKLIYKFMKCDVEFEFNNIFNRKQFSRVSYDGMNIYRNVYDLRPRNFMVKVRFNIL
;
A
#
# COMPACT_ATOMS: atom_id res chain seq x y z
N MET A 1 28.93 59.37 3.27
CA MET A 1 28.20 58.10 3.26
C MET A 1 28.62 57.09 4.31
N ASN A 2 29.84 57.14 4.86
CA ASN A 2 30.31 56.18 5.88
C ASN A 2 29.91 56.48 7.34
N ARG A 3 29.39 57.68 7.68
CA ARG A 3 28.95 57.98 9.05
C ARG A 3 27.49 57.62 9.36
N ILE A 4 26.65 57.47 8.36
CA ILE A 4 25.23 57.08 8.51
C ILE A 4 25.10 55.54 8.65
N LEU A 5 26.00 54.81 7.98
CA LEU A 5 26.02 53.34 8.08
C LEU A 5 26.47 52.85 9.48
N THR A 6 27.36 53.63 10.15
CA THR A 6 27.86 53.29 11.50
C THR A 6 26.79 53.55 12.60
N ILE A 7 25.94 54.54 12.41
CA ILE A 7 24.85 54.86 13.33
C ILE A 7 23.69 53.84 13.20
N ILE A 8 23.43 53.38 12.00
CA ILE A 8 22.41 52.33 11.78
C ILE A 8 22.87 50.95 12.33
N LEU A 9 24.17 50.66 12.26
CA LEU A 9 24.74 49.43 12.82
C LEU A 9 24.75 49.48 14.36
N PHE A 10 24.94 50.61 15.01
CA PHE A 10 24.85 50.77 16.46
C PHE A 10 23.41 50.82 16.99
N ALA A 11 22.43 51.26 16.21
CA ALA A 11 21.03 51.23 16.57
C ALA A 11 20.41 49.80 16.47
N LEU A 12 20.99 48.93 15.66
CA LEU A 12 20.56 47.51 15.54
C LEU A 12 21.13 46.59 16.66
N ILE A 13 22.16 47.00 17.36
CA ILE A 13 22.80 46.21 18.43
C ILE A 13 22.15 46.49 19.83
N GLY A 14 21.31 47.53 19.94
CA GLY A 14 20.77 48.03 21.20
C GLY A 14 19.50 47.34 21.72
N PHE A 15 18.91 46.32 21.06
CA PHE A 15 17.66 45.70 21.48
C PHE A 15 17.69 44.15 21.50
N CYS A 16 18.83 43.53 21.71
CA CYS A 16 18.83 42.15 22.20
C CYS A 16 18.62 42.12 23.71
N ARG A 17 17.40 42.12 24.18
CA ARG A 17 17.14 41.59 25.54
C ARG A 17 17.51 40.11 25.48
N VAL A 18 18.59 39.73 26.13
CA VAL A 18 18.88 38.32 26.45
C VAL A 18 17.82 37.89 27.48
N VAL A 19 16.73 37.35 26.99
CA VAL A 19 15.78 36.66 27.86
C VAL A 19 16.41 35.31 28.13
N ALA A 20 16.78 35.06 29.41
CA ALA A 20 17.36 33.77 29.77
C ALA A 20 16.29 32.67 29.63
N ASN A 21 16.61 31.70 28.80
CA ASN A 21 15.73 30.53 28.60
C ASN A 21 15.75 29.69 29.89
N VAL A 22 14.61 29.54 30.52
CA VAL A 22 14.44 28.82 31.80
C VAL A 22 14.04 27.36 31.48
N ILE A 23 14.73 26.42 32.07
CA ILE A 23 14.43 24.99 31.92
C ILE A 23 13.87 24.44 33.23
N VAL A 24 12.68 23.88 33.17
CA VAL A 24 12.07 23.14 34.27
C VAL A 24 12.00 21.66 33.86
N SER A 25 12.62 20.81 34.68
CA SER A 25 12.64 19.37 34.48
C SER A 25 12.10 18.66 35.73
N GLY A 26 11.72 17.42 35.61
CA GLY A 26 11.22 16.63 36.73
C GLY A 26 10.69 15.26 36.27
N LYS A 27 10.05 14.58 37.21
CA LYS A 27 9.40 13.31 37.00
C LYS A 27 7.92 13.37 37.36
N VAL A 28 7.08 12.74 36.61
CA VAL A 28 5.63 12.58 36.89
C VAL A 28 5.36 11.13 37.25
N GLU A 29 4.81 10.90 38.43
CA GLU A 29 4.45 9.56 38.92
C GLU A 29 3.02 9.58 39.48
N SER A 30 2.37 8.41 39.50
CA SER A 30 1.12 8.23 40.25
C SER A 30 1.41 8.12 41.75
N ASN A 31 0.36 8.21 42.57
CA ASN A 31 0.45 7.93 44.00
C ASN A 31 0.82 6.47 44.32
N GLU A 32 0.75 5.55 43.32
CA GLU A 32 1.18 4.15 43.43
C GLU A 32 2.61 3.93 42.90
N GLY A 33 3.32 5.00 42.51
CA GLY A 33 4.70 4.95 42.03
C GLY A 33 4.84 4.56 40.53
N GLU A 34 3.76 4.49 39.79
CA GLU A 34 3.83 4.28 38.33
C GLU A 34 4.25 5.58 37.63
N THR A 35 5.15 5.48 36.65
CA THR A 35 5.57 6.64 35.84
C THR A 35 4.48 6.99 34.81
N LEU A 36 4.18 8.30 34.68
CA LEU A 36 3.07 8.80 33.91
C LEU A 36 3.51 9.67 32.73
N PRO A 37 3.08 9.39 31.48
CA PRO A 37 3.35 10.21 30.32
C PRO A 37 2.38 11.42 30.25
N ALA A 38 2.44 12.28 31.27
CA ALA A 38 1.55 13.42 31.40
C ALA A 38 1.97 14.60 30.50
N LEU A 39 1.00 15.47 30.17
CA LEU A 39 1.25 16.73 29.50
C LEU A 39 1.62 17.79 30.54
N ILE A 40 2.76 18.40 30.37
CA ILE A 40 3.28 19.51 31.19
C ILE A 40 3.09 20.81 30.40
N THR A 41 2.45 21.81 31.02
CA THR A 41 2.22 23.12 30.40
C THR A 41 2.66 24.20 31.37
N VAL A 42 3.45 25.16 30.91
CA VAL A 42 3.83 26.35 31.70
C VAL A 42 2.96 27.53 31.29
N LEU A 43 2.27 28.10 32.25
CA LEU A 43 1.33 29.19 32.06
C LEU A 43 1.81 30.45 32.78
N ASP A 44 1.79 31.60 32.12
CA ASP A 44 1.94 32.93 32.68
C ASP A 44 0.58 33.65 32.63
N GLY A 45 -0.16 33.61 33.74
CA GLY A 45 -1.60 33.87 33.71
C GLY A 45 -2.34 32.83 32.83
N ASN A 46 -3.01 33.31 31.78
CA ASN A 46 -3.72 32.44 30.82
C ASN A 46 -2.92 32.17 29.56
N VAL A 47 -1.67 32.63 29.47
CA VAL A 47 -0.83 32.48 28.28
C VAL A 47 0.13 31.31 28.45
N ILE A 48 0.08 30.36 27.50
CA ILE A 48 1.03 29.23 27.46
C ILE A 48 2.41 29.76 27.03
N LYS A 49 3.42 29.55 27.85
CA LYS A 49 4.83 29.93 27.59
C LYS A 49 5.69 28.77 27.13
N GLY A 50 5.32 27.54 27.47
CA GLY A 50 6.00 26.33 27.06
C GLY A 50 5.19 25.10 27.44
N TYR A 51 5.42 24.00 26.73
CA TYR A 51 4.79 22.70 27.02
C TYR A 51 5.70 21.57 26.59
N CYS A 52 5.55 20.41 27.22
CA CYS A 52 6.16 19.14 26.80
C CYS A 52 5.32 17.98 27.32
N SER A 53 5.58 16.79 26.82
CA SER A 53 5.06 15.56 27.43
C SER A 53 6.16 14.86 28.20
N ALA A 54 5.82 14.28 29.34
CA ALA A 54 6.71 13.36 30.02
C ALA A 54 6.92 12.11 29.14
N ASN A 55 8.12 11.55 29.16
CA ASN A 55 8.42 10.31 28.47
C ASN A 55 7.80 9.09 29.20
N GLU A 56 7.99 7.88 28.70
CA GLU A 56 7.45 6.65 29.32
C GLU A 56 8.03 6.38 30.71
N ASP A 57 9.22 6.90 31.01
CA ASP A 57 9.84 6.84 32.35
C ASP A 57 9.33 7.95 33.26
N GLY A 58 8.36 8.76 32.80
CA GLY A 58 7.79 9.88 33.52
C GLY A 58 8.64 11.16 33.53
N ASN A 59 9.82 11.17 32.92
CA ASN A 59 10.71 12.31 32.92
C ASN A 59 10.27 13.38 31.92
N TYR A 60 10.33 14.64 32.28
CA TYR A 60 10.03 15.78 31.45
C TYR A 60 11.08 16.88 31.53
N SER A 61 11.18 17.69 30.51
CA SER A 61 11.97 18.92 30.49
C SER A 61 11.30 19.93 29.57
N VAL A 62 10.86 21.04 30.11
CA VAL A 62 10.21 22.14 29.40
C VAL A 62 11.05 23.39 29.46
N SER A 63 11.33 24.01 28.33
CA SER A 63 12.00 25.29 28.25
C SER A 63 11.00 26.39 27.90
N PHE A 64 11.13 27.54 28.53
CA PHE A 64 10.26 28.68 28.31
C PHE A 64 10.93 29.99 28.67
N GLU A 65 10.33 31.08 28.21
CA GLU A 65 10.71 32.43 28.51
C GLU A 65 9.53 33.16 29.16
N SER A 66 9.77 33.82 30.30
CA SER A 66 8.78 34.66 30.92
C SER A 66 9.44 35.85 31.62
N SER A 67 8.79 37.00 31.59
CA SER A 67 9.17 38.21 32.34
C SER A 67 8.53 38.29 33.72
N SER A 68 7.64 37.39 34.08
CA SER A 68 6.98 37.28 35.37
C SER A 68 7.88 36.56 36.37
N PRO A 69 7.88 36.91 37.63
CA PRO A 69 8.70 36.22 38.64
C PRO A 69 8.21 34.81 38.99
N LYS A 70 6.96 34.50 38.69
CA LYS A 70 6.32 33.19 38.92
C LYS A 70 5.44 32.81 37.73
N VAL A 71 5.35 31.50 37.47
CA VAL A 71 4.49 30.91 36.48
C VAL A 71 3.80 29.68 37.05
N THR A 72 2.72 29.24 36.44
CA THR A 72 2.01 28.01 36.84
C THR A 72 2.46 26.84 35.96
N LEU A 73 2.99 25.81 36.60
CA LEU A 73 3.26 24.51 35.99
C LEU A 73 1.98 23.66 36.13
N ARG A 74 1.33 23.36 35.02
CA ARG A 74 0.15 22.50 34.97
C ARG A 74 0.54 21.16 34.40
N VAL A 75 0.24 20.09 35.12
CA VAL A 75 0.46 18.70 34.70
C VAL A 75 -0.90 18.02 34.60
N ALA A 76 -1.21 17.53 33.42
CA ALA A 76 -2.50 16.94 33.12
C ALA A 76 -2.35 15.59 32.38
N LEU A 77 -3.10 14.59 32.81
CA LEU A 77 -3.22 13.31 32.19
C LEU A 77 -4.68 12.84 32.32
N PHE A 78 -5.19 12.22 31.25
CA PHE A 78 -6.56 11.70 31.29
C PHE A 78 -6.65 10.55 32.31
N GLY A 79 -7.66 10.61 33.18
CA GLY A 79 -7.83 9.65 34.27
C GLY A 79 -7.12 10.06 35.59
N PHE A 80 -6.46 11.21 35.60
CA PHE A 80 -5.80 11.75 36.81
C PHE A 80 -6.27 13.16 37.14
N GLU A 81 -6.17 13.56 38.38
CA GLU A 81 -6.39 14.96 38.80
C GLU A 81 -5.30 15.84 38.19
N THR A 82 -5.72 16.97 37.58
CA THR A 82 -4.78 17.96 37.05
C THR A 82 -4.06 18.61 38.23
N VAL A 83 -2.74 18.57 38.21
CA VAL A 83 -1.91 19.21 39.26
C VAL A 83 -1.40 20.55 38.73
N GLU A 84 -1.65 21.63 39.48
CA GLU A 84 -1.10 22.95 39.23
C GLU A 84 -0.16 23.36 40.35
N LYS A 85 1.08 23.72 39.99
CA LYS A 85 2.09 24.22 40.94
C LYS A 85 2.58 25.59 40.50
N ILE A 86 2.54 26.57 41.36
CA ILE A 86 3.18 27.87 41.13
C ILE A 86 4.68 27.72 41.38
N ILE A 87 5.48 27.98 40.36
CA ILE A 87 6.94 27.85 40.39
C ILE A 87 7.61 29.19 40.10
N GLU A 88 8.80 29.39 40.61
CA GLU A 88 9.63 30.57 40.29
C GLU A 88 10.25 30.42 38.90
N VAL A 89 10.46 31.53 38.20
CA VAL A 89 11.07 31.55 36.84
C VAL A 89 12.60 31.44 36.99
N LYS A 90 13.03 30.22 37.30
CA LYS A 90 14.45 29.83 37.35
C LYS A 90 14.59 28.36 36.93
N THR A 91 15.75 27.97 36.41
CA THR A 91 16.03 26.56 36.09
C THR A 91 15.98 25.75 37.39
N GLN A 92 15.07 24.75 37.41
CA GLN A 92 14.82 23.94 38.61
C GLN A 92 14.22 22.58 38.25
N ARG A 93 14.29 21.65 39.19
CA ARG A 93 13.62 20.36 39.14
C ARG A 93 12.33 20.38 39.94
N VAL A 94 11.23 19.91 39.35
CA VAL A 94 9.91 19.83 39.98
C VAL A 94 9.29 18.46 39.71
N ASP A 95 9.35 17.57 40.66
CA ASP A 95 8.68 16.27 40.57
C ASP A 95 7.20 16.41 40.95
N VAL A 96 6.33 15.69 40.24
CA VAL A 96 4.87 15.78 40.36
C VAL A 96 4.27 14.41 40.55
N THR A 97 3.50 14.25 41.65
CA THR A 97 2.68 13.06 41.88
C THR A 97 1.23 13.37 41.51
N MET A 98 0.62 12.51 40.73
CA MET A 98 -0.77 12.62 40.29
C MET A 98 -1.62 11.55 40.97
N VAL A 99 -2.85 11.90 41.31
CA VAL A 99 -3.82 11.00 41.94
C VAL A 99 -4.84 10.58 40.87
N GLU A 100 -5.14 9.27 40.80
CA GLU A 100 -6.20 8.80 39.91
C GLU A 100 -7.55 9.41 40.31
N LYS A 101 -8.23 9.93 39.30
CA LYS A 101 -9.58 10.49 39.46
C LYS A 101 -10.61 9.47 39.01
N THR A 102 -11.19 8.75 39.92
CA THR A 102 -12.46 8.05 39.70
C THR A 102 -13.57 9.07 39.54
N THR A 103 -13.88 9.46 38.32
CA THR A 103 -14.99 10.37 38.07
C THR A 103 -16.23 9.53 37.78
N GLU A 104 -17.12 9.40 38.78
CA GLU A 104 -18.52 9.17 38.49
C GLU A 104 -19.06 10.43 37.78
N LEU A 105 -19.12 10.39 36.48
CA LEU A 105 -19.70 11.48 35.66
C LEU A 105 -21.22 11.46 35.82
N LYS A 106 -21.74 12.38 36.62
CA LYS A 106 -23.09 12.89 36.42
C LYS A 106 -23.14 13.50 35.02
N ASP A 107 -24.20 13.21 34.27
CA ASP A 107 -24.46 13.67 32.90
C ASP A 107 -24.14 15.17 32.70
N VAL A 108 -22.92 15.49 32.43
CA VAL A 108 -22.53 16.75 31.79
C VAL A 108 -22.32 16.39 30.33
N VAL A 109 -23.21 16.84 29.45
CA VAL A 109 -23.00 16.82 28.02
C VAL A 109 -21.85 17.78 27.72
N VAL A 110 -20.63 17.34 27.98
CA VAL A 110 -19.45 17.98 27.42
C VAL A 110 -19.45 17.58 25.97
N VAL A 111 -19.79 18.49 25.07
CA VAL A 111 -19.55 18.35 23.62
C VAL A 111 -18.03 18.38 23.45
N ALA A 112 -17.39 17.23 23.67
CA ALA A 112 -15.98 17.08 23.37
C ALA A 112 -15.83 17.28 21.85
N ASP A 113 -14.86 18.09 21.43
CA ASP A 113 -14.58 18.31 20.02
C ASP A 113 -14.32 16.96 19.34
N LYS A 114 -15.04 16.72 18.25
CA LYS A 114 -14.92 15.47 17.47
C LYS A 114 -13.50 15.21 17.00
N ILE A 115 -12.76 16.30 16.76
CA ILE A 115 -11.37 16.29 16.30
C ILE A 115 -10.59 17.29 17.14
N THR A 116 -9.47 16.84 17.69
CA THR A 116 -8.51 17.72 18.37
C THR A 116 -7.15 17.60 17.69
N GLN A 117 -6.41 18.71 17.62
CA GLN A 117 -5.05 18.70 17.08
C GLN A 117 -4.09 19.30 18.14
N ARG A 118 -3.00 18.58 18.39
CA ARG A 118 -1.90 19.02 19.24
C ARG A 118 -0.58 18.76 18.53
N GLY A 119 0.08 19.84 18.08
CA GLY A 119 1.25 19.71 17.22
C GLY A 119 0.92 18.89 15.97
N ASP A 120 1.71 17.87 15.71
CA ASP A 120 1.55 16.94 14.58
C ASP A 120 0.58 15.77 14.85
N THR A 121 -0.07 15.75 16.01
CA THR A 121 -1.04 14.72 16.38
C THR A 121 -2.47 15.20 16.19
N ILE A 122 -3.23 14.51 15.38
CA ILE A 122 -4.69 14.71 15.22
C ILE A 122 -5.39 13.53 15.90
N SER A 123 -6.28 13.82 16.82
CA SER A 123 -7.06 12.80 17.55
C SER A 123 -8.53 12.91 17.17
N TYR A 124 -9.10 11.80 16.71
CA TYR A 124 -10.51 11.63 16.37
C TYR A 124 -11.17 10.80 17.46
N LEU A 125 -12.22 11.32 18.08
CA LEU A 125 -13.09 10.50 18.93
C LEU A 125 -13.90 9.55 18.02
N VAL A 126 -13.98 8.28 18.39
CA VAL A 126 -14.69 7.27 17.57
C VAL A 126 -16.21 7.44 17.67
N ALA A 127 -16.73 7.75 18.86
CA ALA A 127 -18.17 7.81 19.12
C ALA A 127 -18.96 8.73 18.16
N PRO A 128 -18.50 9.95 17.79
CA PRO A 128 -19.22 10.84 16.88
C PRO A 128 -19.25 10.38 15.42
N TYR A 129 -18.36 9.46 15.02
CA TYR A 129 -18.29 8.95 13.64
C TYR A 129 -18.89 7.56 13.49
N LYS A 130 -19.25 6.93 14.62
CA LYS A 130 -19.77 5.57 14.66
C LYS A 130 -21.29 5.56 14.51
N ASP A 131 -21.78 4.77 13.56
CA ASP A 131 -23.19 4.42 13.41
C ASP A 131 -23.48 3.04 13.99
N GLU A 132 -24.78 2.73 14.16
CA GLU A 132 -25.24 1.41 14.61
C GLU A 132 -24.83 0.25 13.68
N LYS A 133 -24.55 0.52 12.40
CA LYS A 133 -24.08 -0.48 11.44
C LYS A 133 -22.60 -0.82 11.58
N ASP A 134 -21.80 0.11 12.14
CA ASP A 134 -20.36 -0.06 12.19
C ASP A 134 -20.00 -1.06 13.25
N ARG A 135 -19.31 -2.10 12.82
CA ARG A 135 -18.95 -3.23 13.66
C ARG A 135 -17.50 -3.18 14.02
N VAL A 136 -16.66 -2.91 13.03
CA VAL A 136 -15.22 -2.91 13.16
C VAL A 136 -14.68 -1.49 12.98
N ILE A 137 -13.51 -1.24 13.51
CA ILE A 137 -12.94 0.10 13.48
C ILE A 137 -12.67 0.60 12.05
N GLY A 138 -12.41 -0.29 11.11
CA GLY A 138 -12.27 0.05 9.69
C GLY A 138 -13.50 0.74 9.08
N ASP A 139 -14.71 0.40 9.53
CA ASP A 139 -15.96 1.02 9.07
C ASP A 139 -16.03 2.49 9.49
N VAL A 140 -15.54 2.78 10.70
CA VAL A 140 -15.53 4.13 11.26
C VAL A 140 -14.42 4.99 10.63
N ILE A 141 -13.23 4.42 10.41
CA ILE A 141 -12.08 5.11 9.78
C ILE A 141 -12.48 5.68 8.41
N LYS A 142 -13.25 4.96 7.61
CA LYS A 142 -13.74 5.41 6.29
C LYS A 142 -14.53 6.72 6.32
N LYS A 143 -15.10 7.06 7.48
CA LYS A 143 -15.95 8.25 7.66
C LYS A 143 -15.19 9.45 8.21
N MET A 144 -13.97 9.23 8.73
CA MET A 144 -13.16 10.28 9.34
C MET A 144 -12.52 11.19 8.28
N PRO A 145 -12.60 12.51 8.42
CA PRO A 145 -11.99 13.44 7.46
C PRO A 145 -10.49 13.24 7.31
N GLY A 146 -10.01 13.20 6.06
CA GLY A 146 -8.60 13.01 5.71
C GLY A 146 -8.14 11.57 5.70
N LEU A 147 -8.89 10.64 6.29
CA LEU A 147 -8.60 9.22 6.23
C LEU A 147 -9.37 8.57 5.07
N GLU A 148 -8.69 7.71 4.35
CA GLU A 148 -9.27 6.92 3.26
C GLU A 148 -8.85 5.46 3.43
N VAL A 149 -9.78 4.55 3.16
CA VAL A 149 -9.53 3.11 3.20
C VAL A 149 -9.87 2.55 1.84
N SER A 150 -8.88 2.04 1.12
CA SER A 150 -9.07 1.38 -0.18
C SER A 150 -9.82 0.05 -0.04
N GLU A 151 -10.24 -0.53 -1.15
CA GLU A 151 -10.83 -1.88 -1.17
C GLU A 151 -9.86 -2.95 -0.64
N SER A 152 -8.54 -2.77 -0.83
CA SER A 152 -7.51 -3.65 -0.28
C SER A 152 -7.29 -3.47 1.24
N GLY A 153 -7.97 -2.51 1.89
CA GLY A 153 -7.78 -2.18 3.31
C GLY A 153 -6.63 -1.22 3.60
N ARG A 154 -5.91 -0.73 2.57
CA ARG A 154 -4.85 0.27 2.75
C ARG A 154 -5.45 1.58 3.23
N ILE A 155 -4.87 2.12 4.30
CA ILE A 155 -5.26 3.41 4.85
C ILE A 155 -4.30 4.48 4.35
N THR A 156 -4.86 5.60 3.89
CA THR A 156 -4.09 6.81 3.61
C THR A 156 -4.62 7.98 4.44
N PHE A 157 -3.74 8.89 4.78
CA PHE A 157 -4.09 10.18 5.39
C PHE A 157 -3.59 11.30 4.49
N ASN A 158 -4.51 12.12 3.97
CA ASN A 158 -4.21 13.18 3.00
C ASN A 158 -3.38 12.69 1.80
N GLY A 159 -3.71 11.50 1.28
CA GLY A 159 -3.03 10.86 0.16
C GLY A 159 -1.72 10.15 0.53
N LYS A 160 -1.22 10.27 1.77
CA LYS A 160 -0.03 9.54 2.24
C LYS A 160 -0.43 8.21 2.87
N THR A 161 0.20 7.12 2.47
CA THR A 161 -0.03 5.80 3.06
C THR A 161 0.40 5.78 4.53
N VAL A 162 -0.44 5.19 5.37
CA VAL A 162 -0.10 4.92 6.78
C VAL A 162 0.97 3.83 6.82
N LYS A 163 2.17 4.17 7.29
CA LYS A 163 3.30 3.25 7.40
C LYS A 163 3.27 2.41 8.66
N ASN A 164 2.91 3.02 9.79
CA ASN A 164 2.85 2.31 11.06
C ASN A 164 1.42 2.34 11.59
N PHE A 165 0.97 1.23 12.14
CA PHE A 165 -0.35 1.08 12.73
C PHE A 165 -0.23 0.47 14.12
N TYR A 166 -0.51 1.25 15.13
CA TYR A 166 -0.38 0.85 16.53
C TYR A 166 -1.73 0.54 17.17
N VAL A 167 -1.72 -0.39 18.09
CA VAL A 167 -2.80 -0.60 19.06
C VAL A 167 -2.21 -0.37 20.44
N GLU A 168 -2.72 0.63 21.18
CA GLU A 168 -2.15 1.03 22.49
C GLU A 168 -0.63 1.29 22.40
N ASN A 169 -0.17 2.01 21.36
CA ASN A 169 1.22 2.35 21.08
C ASN A 169 2.15 1.16 20.81
N MET A 170 1.63 -0.03 20.49
CA MET A 170 2.41 -1.20 20.11
C MET A 170 2.13 -1.59 18.65
N ASP A 171 3.20 -1.88 17.90
CA ASP A 171 3.15 -2.28 16.50
C ASP A 171 3.00 -3.80 16.40
N LEU A 172 1.79 -4.31 16.70
CA LEU A 172 1.50 -5.74 16.70
C LEU A 172 1.59 -6.38 15.31
N LEU A 173 1.21 -5.63 14.26
CA LEU A 173 0.88 -6.19 12.95
C LEU A 173 1.91 -5.90 11.85
N GLU A 174 2.84 -4.98 12.09
CA GLU A 174 3.97 -4.68 11.19
C GLU A 174 3.53 -4.48 9.72
N GLY A 175 2.56 -3.58 9.51
CA GLY A 175 2.01 -3.25 8.21
C GLY A 175 0.80 -4.08 7.75
N ARG A 176 0.47 -5.20 8.39
CA ARG A 176 -0.74 -6.02 8.10
C ARG A 176 -1.96 -5.51 8.88
N TYR A 177 -2.14 -4.23 8.94
CA TYR A 177 -3.19 -3.60 9.76
C TYR A 177 -4.62 -3.88 9.27
N GLY A 178 -4.81 -4.49 8.10
CA GLY A 178 -6.08 -5.08 7.68
C GLY A 178 -6.66 -6.04 8.72
N ILE A 179 -5.80 -6.80 9.40
CA ILE A 179 -6.21 -7.70 10.50
C ILE A 179 -6.85 -6.91 11.64
N ALA A 180 -6.28 -5.77 12.05
CA ALA A 180 -6.86 -4.96 13.13
C ALA A 180 -8.14 -4.25 12.68
N THR A 181 -8.12 -3.60 11.51
CA THR A 181 -9.24 -2.81 11.01
C THR A 181 -10.50 -3.63 10.78
N ASN A 182 -10.35 -4.90 10.41
CA ASN A 182 -11.48 -5.79 10.12
C ASN A 182 -11.92 -6.63 11.32
N ASN A 183 -11.19 -6.59 12.45
CA ASN A 183 -11.51 -7.47 13.59
C ASN A 183 -11.68 -6.73 14.93
N ILE A 184 -11.03 -5.57 15.14
CA ILE A 184 -11.23 -4.81 16.38
C ILE A 184 -12.61 -4.15 16.32
N SER A 185 -13.43 -4.43 17.34
CA SER A 185 -14.76 -3.88 17.47
C SER A 185 -14.71 -2.34 17.59
N ALA A 186 -15.53 -1.64 16.81
CA ALA A 186 -15.69 -0.19 16.94
C ALA A 186 -16.19 0.25 18.33
N ASN A 187 -16.85 -0.67 19.07
CA ASN A 187 -17.31 -0.43 20.43
C ASN A 187 -16.17 -0.36 21.44
N ASP A 188 -15.04 -1.02 21.15
CA ASP A 188 -13.90 -1.15 22.06
C ASP A 188 -12.89 -0.03 21.88
N VAL A 189 -13.03 0.79 20.83
CA VAL A 189 -12.13 1.89 20.52
C VAL A 189 -12.67 3.22 21.07
N ALA A 190 -11.81 3.96 21.78
CA ALA A 190 -12.12 5.28 22.30
C ALA A 190 -11.77 6.38 21.29
N SER A 191 -10.56 6.33 20.73
CA SER A 191 -10.07 7.33 19.78
C SER A 191 -9.09 6.75 18.79
N ILE A 192 -8.91 7.46 17.68
CA ILE A 192 -7.88 7.22 16.68
C ILE A 192 -6.97 8.43 16.63
N GLN A 193 -5.69 8.20 16.78
CA GLN A 193 -4.67 9.24 16.73
C GLN A 193 -3.89 9.08 15.42
N VAL A 194 -3.77 10.18 14.68
CA VAL A 194 -2.93 10.27 13.48
C VAL A 194 -1.73 11.12 13.82
N TYR A 195 -0.57 10.49 13.84
CA TYR A 195 0.72 11.16 14.02
C TYR A 195 1.26 11.52 12.64
N GLN A 196 1.31 12.81 12.33
CA GLN A 196 1.95 13.32 11.11
C GLN A 196 3.44 13.50 11.38
N ASN A 197 4.27 13.24 10.36
CA ASN A 197 5.73 13.38 10.47
C ASN A 197 6.31 12.56 11.65
N HIS A 198 5.74 11.40 11.91
CA HIS A 198 6.10 10.58 13.06
C HIS A 198 7.42 9.86 12.86
N GLN A 199 8.39 10.13 13.74
CA GLN A 199 9.65 9.37 13.81
C GLN A 199 9.52 8.24 14.84
N PRO A 200 9.29 6.97 14.41
CA PRO A 200 9.08 5.85 15.31
C PRO A 200 10.37 5.41 16.02
N ILE A 201 11.53 5.73 15.45
CA ILE A 201 12.84 5.34 15.99
C ILE A 201 13.31 6.41 16.94
N ARG A 202 13.35 6.09 18.25
CA ARG A 202 13.73 7.04 19.31
C ARG A 202 15.13 7.63 19.10
N ALA A 203 16.06 6.83 18.61
CA ALA A 203 17.42 7.28 18.32
C ALA A 203 17.49 8.37 17.22
N LEU A 204 16.46 8.49 16.37
CA LEU A 204 16.38 9.48 15.30
C LEU A 204 15.47 10.67 15.63
N GLN A 205 14.76 10.65 16.75
CA GLN A 205 13.90 11.77 17.17
C GLN A 205 14.72 13.05 17.38
N GLY A 206 14.30 14.15 16.76
CA GLY A 206 15.03 15.41 16.75
C GLY A 206 16.33 15.43 15.91
N ARG A 207 16.64 14.32 15.20
CA ARG A 207 17.83 14.18 14.37
C ARG A 207 17.52 13.95 12.88
N SER A 208 16.40 13.34 12.59
CA SER A 208 15.96 13.08 11.22
C SER A 208 14.47 13.40 11.12
N GLU A 209 14.12 14.28 10.21
CA GLU A 209 12.73 14.56 9.90
C GLU A 209 12.18 13.41 9.04
N THR A 210 10.91 13.10 9.22
CA THR A 210 10.17 12.17 8.37
C THR A 210 8.83 12.79 8.00
N THR A 211 8.30 12.42 6.86
CA THR A 211 6.94 12.78 6.44
C THR A 211 5.95 11.63 6.61
N ASP A 212 6.35 10.58 7.30
CA ASP A 212 5.56 9.38 7.49
C ASP A 212 4.36 9.63 8.40
N VAL A 213 3.28 8.92 8.08
CA VAL A 213 2.04 8.96 8.85
C VAL A 213 1.91 7.66 9.62
N THR A 214 1.65 7.79 10.92
CA THR A 214 1.37 6.68 11.82
C THR A 214 -0.05 6.82 12.37
N LEU A 215 -0.76 5.73 12.49
CA LEU A 215 -2.08 5.66 13.11
C LEU A 215 -2.01 4.83 14.39
N ASN A 216 -2.57 5.34 15.48
CA ASN A 216 -2.68 4.63 16.75
C ASN A 216 -4.13 4.52 17.20
N ILE A 217 -4.56 3.29 17.49
CA ILE A 217 -5.87 2.99 18.08
C ILE A 217 -5.72 2.98 19.59
N THR A 218 -6.53 3.82 20.25
CA THR A 218 -6.64 3.83 21.70
C THR A 218 -7.92 3.12 22.11
N LEU A 219 -7.79 2.07 22.91
CA LEU A 219 -8.93 1.27 23.39
C LEU A 219 -9.60 1.90 24.60
N LYS A 220 -10.86 1.58 24.80
CA LYS A 220 -11.58 1.91 26.04
C LYS A 220 -10.98 1.12 27.22
N PRO A 221 -11.03 1.66 28.43
CA PRO A 221 -10.51 0.95 29.62
C PRO A 221 -11.08 -0.48 29.80
N SER A 222 -12.35 -0.66 29.46
CA SER A 222 -13.02 -1.99 29.52
C SER A 222 -12.47 -3.02 28.54
N ALA A 223 -11.81 -2.61 27.47
CA ALA A 223 -11.25 -3.50 26.46
C ALA A 223 -9.76 -3.77 26.66
N ARG A 224 -9.07 -2.99 27.49
CA ARG A 224 -7.65 -3.16 27.78
C ARG A 224 -7.41 -4.32 28.75
N GLY A 225 -6.50 -5.24 28.40
CA GLY A 225 -6.17 -6.38 29.23
C GLY A 225 -7.29 -7.42 29.34
N THR A 226 -8.31 -7.32 28.51
CA THR A 226 -9.44 -8.25 28.46
C THR A 226 -9.28 -9.18 27.26
N PHE A 227 -9.53 -10.47 27.49
CA PHE A 227 -9.60 -11.45 26.40
C PHE A 227 -10.96 -11.34 25.73
N SER A 228 -11.00 -11.24 24.41
CA SER A 228 -12.21 -11.24 23.61
C SER A 228 -12.18 -12.36 22.56
N LEU A 229 -13.31 -13.02 22.35
CA LEU A 229 -13.51 -14.04 21.35
C LEU A 229 -14.76 -13.71 20.53
N ASN A 230 -14.54 -13.34 19.28
CA ASN A 230 -15.60 -13.04 18.32
C ASN A 230 -15.76 -14.22 17.39
N ASN A 231 -16.98 -14.73 17.26
CA ASN A 231 -17.29 -15.86 16.38
C ASN A 231 -18.40 -15.48 15.41
N MET A 232 -18.36 -16.09 14.22
CA MET A 232 -19.43 -16.00 13.24
C MET A 232 -19.59 -17.34 12.53
N ALA A 233 -20.84 -17.75 12.36
CA ALA A 233 -21.22 -18.86 11.50
C ALA A 233 -22.32 -18.41 10.53
N GLY A 234 -22.21 -18.81 9.29
CA GLY A 234 -23.17 -18.45 8.25
C GLY A 234 -23.46 -19.60 7.30
N ILE A 235 -24.70 -19.65 6.85
CA ILE A 235 -25.16 -20.58 5.83
C ILE A 235 -25.99 -19.84 4.79
N GLY A 236 -25.85 -20.23 3.53
CA GLY A 236 -26.53 -19.57 2.44
C GLY A 236 -26.95 -20.53 1.35
N TYR A 237 -27.78 -20.04 0.44
CA TYR A 237 -28.36 -20.81 -0.64
C TYR A 237 -28.28 -20.08 -1.98
N GLU A 238 -28.16 -20.87 -3.04
CA GLU A 238 -28.10 -20.53 -4.45
C GLU A 238 -26.80 -19.81 -4.88
N PRO A 239 -25.66 -20.54 -4.85
CA PRO A 239 -25.42 -21.95 -4.48
C PRO A 239 -25.37 -22.15 -2.96
N MET A 240 -25.22 -23.43 -2.51
CA MET A 240 -24.98 -23.71 -1.10
C MET A 240 -23.71 -23.00 -0.64
N MET A 241 -23.85 -22.13 0.36
CA MET A 241 -22.76 -21.29 0.87
C MET A 241 -22.57 -21.52 2.37
N TRP A 242 -21.37 -21.30 2.81
CA TRP A 242 -21.00 -21.28 4.22
C TRP A 242 -19.99 -20.16 4.50
N ALA A 243 -19.97 -19.66 5.71
CA ALA A 243 -18.93 -18.77 6.23
C ALA A 243 -18.70 -19.06 7.72
N GLY A 244 -17.46 -18.98 8.16
CA GLY A 244 -17.05 -19.16 9.54
C GLY A 244 -15.92 -18.22 9.91
N GLU A 245 -16.03 -17.58 11.09
CA GLU A 245 -14.96 -16.77 11.65
C GLU A 245 -14.82 -17.08 13.14
N ALA A 246 -13.57 -17.14 13.60
CA ALA A 246 -13.23 -17.18 15.01
C ALA A 246 -12.02 -16.25 15.22
N VAL A 247 -12.19 -15.21 16.03
CA VAL A 247 -11.16 -14.18 16.27
C VAL A 247 -10.96 -14.02 17.76
N ALA A 248 -9.79 -14.43 18.23
CA ALA A 248 -9.36 -14.29 19.61
C ALA A 248 -8.38 -13.11 19.73
N MET A 249 -8.64 -12.20 20.64
CA MET A 249 -7.85 -10.98 20.84
C MET A 249 -7.56 -10.75 22.32
N TYR A 250 -6.36 -10.24 22.57
CA TYR A 250 -5.95 -9.77 23.88
C TYR A 250 -4.98 -8.58 23.71
N PHE A 251 -5.26 -7.47 24.38
CA PHE A 251 -4.46 -6.24 24.30
C PHE A 251 -4.01 -5.82 25.69
N GLY A 252 -2.98 -6.48 26.20
CA GLY A 252 -2.37 -6.14 27.49
C GLY A 252 -1.18 -5.18 27.35
N LYS A 253 -0.68 -4.68 28.46
CA LYS A 253 0.48 -3.76 28.53
C LYS A 253 1.81 -4.41 28.11
N LYS A 254 1.97 -5.73 28.33
CA LYS A 254 3.21 -6.49 28.01
C LYS A 254 3.06 -7.43 26.83
N THR A 255 1.86 -7.87 26.57
CA THR A 255 1.57 -8.84 25.51
C THR A 255 0.30 -8.44 24.79
N GLN A 256 0.33 -8.48 23.47
CA GLN A 256 -0.89 -8.41 22.66
C GLN A 256 -0.91 -9.58 21.69
N THR A 257 -2.08 -10.06 21.39
CA THR A 257 -2.30 -11.14 20.42
C THR A 257 -3.59 -10.94 19.65
N ILE A 258 -3.54 -11.26 18.35
CA ILE A 258 -4.71 -11.44 17.49
C ILE A 258 -4.53 -12.77 16.76
N THR A 259 -5.41 -13.73 17.04
CA THR A 259 -5.46 -15.01 16.34
C THR A 259 -6.78 -15.09 15.60
N THR A 260 -6.73 -15.41 14.30
CA THR A 260 -7.90 -15.45 13.43
C THR A 260 -8.00 -16.79 12.71
N TYR A 261 -9.20 -17.32 12.62
CA TYR A 261 -9.63 -18.27 11.61
C TYR A 261 -10.78 -17.66 10.83
N LYS A 262 -10.68 -17.68 9.51
CA LYS A 262 -11.76 -17.26 8.62
C LYS A 262 -11.85 -18.20 7.44
N GLY A 263 -13.05 -18.69 7.17
CA GLY A 263 -13.30 -19.52 6.01
C GLY A 263 -14.65 -19.23 5.40
N ASN A 264 -14.75 -19.35 4.07
CA ASN A 264 -16.00 -19.15 3.35
C ASN A 264 -15.93 -19.66 1.90
N ASN A 265 -17.13 -19.79 1.31
CA ASN A 265 -17.34 -19.86 -0.15
C ASN A 265 -18.35 -18.80 -0.63
N SER A 266 -18.53 -17.73 0.13
CA SER A 266 -19.52 -16.67 -0.09
C SER A 266 -19.05 -15.53 -1.02
N GLY A 267 -17.80 -15.55 -1.47
CA GLY A 267 -17.20 -14.49 -2.29
C GLY A 267 -16.47 -13.43 -1.47
N ASP A 268 -16.28 -13.66 -0.17
CA ASP A 268 -15.50 -12.76 0.69
C ASP A 268 -14.01 -13.14 0.62
N ASN A 269 -13.13 -12.17 0.34
CA ASN A 269 -11.68 -12.37 0.28
C ASN A 269 -11.05 -12.26 1.67
N VAL A 270 -11.00 -13.38 2.39
CA VAL A 270 -10.44 -13.44 3.76
C VAL A 270 -8.92 -13.41 3.78
N SER A 271 -8.25 -13.79 2.71
CA SER A 271 -6.78 -13.77 2.59
C SER A 271 -6.21 -12.36 2.43
N ALA A 272 -7.03 -11.39 1.97
CA ALA A 272 -6.61 -10.00 1.80
C ALA A 272 -6.12 -9.34 3.10
N GLU A 273 -6.61 -9.79 4.27
CA GLU A 273 -6.18 -9.26 5.57
C GLU A 273 -4.70 -9.56 5.88
N GLN A 274 -4.11 -10.59 5.24
CA GLN A 274 -2.72 -10.99 5.44
C GLN A 274 -1.72 -10.17 4.60
N THR A 275 -2.22 -9.24 3.77
CA THR A 275 -1.36 -8.40 2.92
C THR A 275 -0.69 -7.31 3.74
N ASN A 276 0.62 -7.11 3.52
CA ASN A 276 1.33 -5.95 4.05
C ASN A 276 0.89 -4.69 3.27
N LEU A 277 0.26 -3.76 3.96
CA LEU A 277 -0.32 -2.54 3.40
C LEU A 277 0.59 -1.32 3.57
N ALA A 278 1.62 -1.41 4.42
CA ALA A 278 2.58 -0.33 4.68
C ALA A 278 3.65 -0.18 3.59
N GLY A 279 3.88 -1.23 2.81
CA GLY A 279 4.80 -1.21 1.66
C GLY A 279 6.27 -1.52 1.96
N ASP A 280 6.64 -1.72 3.22
CA ASP A 280 8.05 -1.82 3.65
C ASP A 280 8.44 -3.24 4.17
N GLY A 281 7.60 -4.25 3.99
CA GLY A 281 7.74 -5.51 4.76
C GLY A 281 8.65 -6.57 4.17
N GLU A 282 8.52 -6.91 2.92
CA GLU A 282 9.20 -8.06 2.32
C GLU A 282 10.27 -7.60 1.33
N MET A 283 11.37 -8.34 1.25
CA MET A 283 12.36 -8.12 0.20
C MET A 283 11.71 -8.47 -1.14
N GLN A 284 11.73 -7.51 -2.06
CA GLN A 284 11.24 -7.78 -3.41
C GLN A 284 12.35 -8.49 -4.19
N PHE A 285 12.29 -9.80 -4.26
CA PHE A 285 13.07 -10.56 -5.22
C PHE A 285 12.64 -10.21 -6.65
N PHE A 286 13.50 -10.46 -7.62
CA PHE A 286 13.08 -10.45 -9.01
C PHE A 286 11.95 -11.47 -9.18
N ASN A 287 10.72 -11.03 -9.00
CA ASN A 287 9.56 -11.92 -9.10
C ASN A 287 9.27 -12.18 -10.59
N LYS A 288 10.20 -12.84 -11.24
CA LYS A 288 10.01 -13.37 -12.58
C LYS A 288 9.28 -14.70 -12.45
N ALA A 289 7.95 -14.61 -12.48
CA ALA A 289 7.11 -15.76 -12.79
C ALA A 289 6.73 -15.64 -14.27
N PRO A 290 7.58 -16.13 -15.20
CA PRO A 290 7.31 -15.94 -16.62
C PRO A 290 6.14 -16.79 -17.09
N LEU A 291 5.81 -17.88 -16.38
CA LEU A 291 4.78 -18.82 -16.77
C LEU A 291 3.43 -18.45 -16.15
N SER A 292 2.39 -18.51 -16.93
CA SER A 292 1.01 -18.22 -16.54
C SER A 292 0.02 -19.11 -17.30
N VAL A 293 -1.21 -19.16 -16.78
CA VAL A 293 -2.35 -19.75 -17.48
C VAL A 293 -3.19 -18.59 -18.01
N VAL A 294 -3.64 -18.72 -19.24
CA VAL A 294 -4.61 -17.78 -19.82
C VAL A 294 -5.88 -17.83 -18.98
N SER A 295 -6.26 -16.72 -18.38
CA SER A 295 -7.41 -16.61 -17.49
C SER A 295 -8.26 -15.39 -17.84
N PRO A 296 -9.57 -15.40 -17.49
CA PRO A 296 -10.41 -14.22 -17.62
C PRO A 296 -9.93 -13.17 -16.65
N GLY A 297 -9.39 -12.11 -16.88
CA GLY A 297 -8.94 -11.11 -15.90
C GLY A 297 -10.01 -10.70 -14.88
N ALA A 298 -9.78 -9.64 -14.11
CA ALA A 298 -10.76 -9.11 -13.16
C ALA A 298 -11.76 -8.18 -13.87
N PRO A 299 -13.09 -8.32 -13.65
CA PRO A 299 -14.11 -7.52 -14.34
C PRO A 299 -14.11 -6.03 -13.95
N GLY A 300 -13.55 -5.67 -12.78
CA GLY A 300 -13.55 -4.29 -12.28
C GLY A 300 -14.81 -3.91 -11.51
N VAL A 301 -15.64 -4.88 -11.15
CA VAL A 301 -16.74 -4.75 -10.18
C VAL A 301 -16.30 -5.30 -8.81
N ALA A 302 -17.08 -5.06 -7.76
CA ALA A 302 -16.76 -5.56 -6.42
C ALA A 302 -16.50 -7.08 -6.41
N LEU A 303 -15.43 -7.53 -5.72
CA LEU A 303 -14.99 -8.93 -5.69
C LEU A 303 -16.12 -9.92 -5.39
N LYS A 304 -16.97 -9.59 -4.43
CA LYS A 304 -18.12 -10.42 -4.05
C LYS A 304 -19.11 -10.72 -5.20
N ARG A 305 -19.04 -9.98 -6.31
CA ARG A 305 -19.90 -10.17 -7.48
C ARG A 305 -19.46 -11.36 -8.34
N TYR A 306 -18.16 -11.66 -8.39
CA TYR A 306 -17.62 -12.67 -9.31
C TYR A 306 -16.71 -13.71 -8.64
N MET A 307 -16.20 -13.44 -7.45
CA MET A 307 -15.30 -14.35 -6.77
C MET A 307 -16.00 -15.65 -6.33
N ASN A 308 -15.76 -16.74 -7.04
CA ASN A 308 -16.20 -18.07 -6.69
C ASN A 308 -15.06 -18.76 -5.95
N ASN A 309 -15.08 -18.69 -4.63
CA ASN A 309 -14.01 -19.15 -3.76
C ASN A 309 -14.41 -20.35 -2.88
N ARG A 310 -13.39 -21.05 -2.43
CA ARG A 310 -13.38 -21.85 -1.22
C ARG A 310 -12.12 -21.44 -0.47
N SER A 311 -12.27 -20.59 0.53
CA SER A 311 -11.14 -19.94 1.19
C SER A 311 -11.11 -20.33 2.66
N ASN A 312 -9.91 -20.60 3.17
CA ASN A 312 -9.61 -20.75 4.59
C ASN A 312 -8.32 -20.00 4.91
N THR A 313 -8.33 -19.23 5.98
CA THR A 313 -7.16 -18.52 6.47
C THR A 313 -7.06 -18.66 7.97
N VAL A 314 -5.89 -19.07 8.45
CA VAL A 314 -5.55 -19.10 9.88
C VAL A 314 -4.37 -18.17 10.07
N SER A 315 -4.44 -17.29 11.05
CA SER A 315 -3.26 -16.48 11.40
C SER A 315 -3.18 -16.20 12.89
N THR A 316 -1.95 -16.05 13.38
CA THR A 316 -1.68 -15.59 14.74
C THR A 316 -0.59 -14.53 14.69
N ASN A 317 -0.82 -13.42 15.38
CA ASN A 317 0.09 -12.29 15.47
C ASN A 317 0.24 -11.93 16.95
N ASN A 318 1.48 -11.94 17.41
CA ASN A 318 1.80 -11.79 18.83
C ASN A 318 2.91 -10.78 18.98
N ILE A 319 2.79 -9.88 19.95
CA ILE A 319 3.87 -8.99 20.38
C ILE A 319 4.11 -9.16 21.88
N PHE A 320 5.36 -9.29 22.23
CA PHE A 320 5.83 -9.41 23.62
C PHE A 320 6.76 -8.24 23.91
N LYS A 321 6.38 -7.42 24.86
CA LYS A 321 7.22 -6.33 25.39
C LYS A 321 8.06 -6.90 26.51
N LEU A 322 9.36 -7.10 26.26
CA LEU A 322 10.30 -7.68 27.23
C LEU A 322 10.70 -6.64 28.28
N ASP A 323 10.91 -5.39 27.87
CA ASP A 323 11.18 -4.25 28.72
C ASP A 323 10.63 -2.95 28.07
N SER A 324 10.93 -1.77 28.62
CA SER A 324 10.44 -0.48 28.11
C SER A 324 10.92 -0.15 26.67
N THR A 325 11.95 -0.81 26.20
CA THR A 325 12.60 -0.53 24.92
C THR A 325 12.59 -1.71 23.96
N THR A 326 12.33 -2.92 24.43
CA THR A 326 12.53 -4.17 23.68
C THR A 326 11.22 -4.90 23.46
N THR A 327 10.95 -5.23 22.21
CA THR A 327 9.78 -6.03 21.79
C THR A 327 10.20 -7.18 20.89
N VAL A 328 9.42 -8.26 20.93
CA VAL A 328 9.49 -9.39 19.99
C VAL A 328 8.12 -9.59 19.40
N ASN A 329 8.05 -9.57 18.07
CA ASN A 329 6.83 -9.89 17.31
C ASN A 329 6.99 -11.28 16.68
N LEU A 330 5.94 -12.09 16.75
CA LEU A 330 5.86 -13.38 16.09
C LEU A 330 4.55 -13.46 15.32
N SER A 331 4.62 -13.84 14.06
CA SER A 331 3.48 -13.95 13.19
C SER A 331 3.56 -15.24 12.36
N LEU A 332 2.45 -15.93 12.26
CA LEU A 332 2.29 -17.11 11.42
C LEU A 332 0.93 -17.04 10.74
N ALA A 333 0.89 -17.31 9.43
CA ALA A 333 -0.34 -17.35 8.66
C ALA A 333 -0.31 -18.50 7.65
N TYR A 334 -1.44 -19.20 7.54
CA TYR A 334 -1.68 -20.19 6.50
C TYR A 334 -2.92 -19.80 5.70
N ILE A 335 -2.82 -19.85 4.38
CA ILE A 335 -3.87 -19.54 3.41
C ILE A 335 -4.10 -20.77 2.56
N ASP A 336 -5.37 -21.19 2.45
CA ASP A 336 -5.87 -22.24 1.56
C ASP A 336 -7.04 -21.67 0.75
N ASP A 337 -6.78 -21.29 -0.48
CA ASP A 337 -7.79 -20.75 -1.39
C ASP A 337 -7.93 -21.63 -2.63
N ALA A 338 -9.16 -21.82 -3.10
CA ALA A 338 -9.48 -22.30 -4.43
C ALA A 338 -10.41 -21.29 -5.10
N LEU A 339 -9.90 -20.60 -6.12
CA LEU A 339 -10.59 -19.51 -6.81
C LEU A 339 -10.96 -19.95 -8.22
N ARG A 340 -12.25 -20.06 -8.51
CA ARG A 340 -12.76 -20.38 -9.85
C ARG A 340 -13.13 -19.11 -10.59
N ASN A 341 -12.55 -18.92 -11.79
CA ASN A 341 -12.82 -17.82 -12.69
C ASN A 341 -13.32 -18.36 -14.04
N ASN A 342 -14.46 -17.88 -14.48
CA ASN A 342 -15.05 -18.22 -15.78
C ASN A 342 -15.37 -16.94 -16.55
N GLY A 343 -15.21 -17.01 -17.86
CA GLY A 343 -15.52 -15.87 -18.73
C GLY A 343 -15.17 -16.12 -20.17
N GLU A 344 -15.47 -15.15 -21.00
CA GLU A 344 -15.13 -15.12 -22.41
C GLU A 344 -14.24 -13.91 -22.68
N SER A 345 -13.21 -14.08 -23.48
CA SER A 345 -12.29 -13.01 -23.90
C SER A 345 -12.17 -13.05 -25.44
N THR A 346 -12.40 -11.91 -26.06
CA THR A 346 -12.13 -11.73 -27.48
C THR A 346 -11.16 -10.58 -27.66
N THR A 347 -10.03 -10.86 -28.28
CA THR A 347 -9.01 -9.87 -28.65
C THR A 347 -9.07 -9.66 -30.16
N GLU A 348 -9.35 -8.43 -30.57
CA GLU A 348 -9.30 -7.98 -31.94
C GLU A 348 -8.04 -7.13 -32.12
N GLN A 349 -7.18 -7.49 -33.08
CA GLN A 349 -5.90 -6.83 -33.30
C GLN A 349 -5.83 -6.26 -34.71
N TYR A 350 -5.62 -4.96 -34.82
CA TYR A 350 -5.43 -4.25 -36.07
C TYR A 350 -3.93 -4.08 -36.31
N LEU A 351 -3.46 -4.64 -37.44
CA LEU A 351 -2.05 -4.58 -37.78
C LEU A 351 -1.73 -3.29 -38.56
N PRO A 352 -0.46 -2.84 -38.59
CA PRO A 352 -0.04 -1.66 -39.34
C PRO A 352 -0.31 -1.80 -40.85
N THR A 353 -0.27 -2.98 -41.38
CA THR A 353 -0.60 -3.32 -42.77
C THR A 353 -2.07 -3.09 -43.14
N GLY A 354 -2.94 -2.86 -42.17
CA GLY A 354 -4.39 -2.76 -42.32
C GLY A 354 -5.09 -4.10 -42.17
N ASP A 355 -4.35 -5.19 -41.98
CA ASP A 355 -4.90 -6.51 -41.69
C ASP A 355 -5.54 -6.57 -40.32
N TYR A 356 -6.44 -7.52 -40.15
CA TYR A 356 -7.20 -7.71 -38.92
C TYR A 356 -7.16 -9.18 -38.51
N ARG A 357 -6.82 -9.40 -37.24
CA ARG A 357 -6.88 -10.73 -36.61
C ARG A 357 -7.70 -10.69 -35.34
N TRP A 358 -8.31 -11.81 -35.00
CA TRP A 358 -9.04 -11.97 -33.76
C TRP A 358 -8.81 -13.34 -33.15
N ILE A 359 -8.85 -13.39 -31.84
CA ILE A 359 -8.81 -14.60 -31.01
C ILE A 359 -9.94 -14.50 -30.00
N SER A 360 -10.83 -15.48 -29.98
CA SER A 360 -11.92 -15.59 -29.02
C SER A 360 -11.78 -16.86 -28.19
N GLN A 361 -11.96 -16.72 -26.89
CA GLN A 361 -11.70 -17.79 -25.93
C GLN A 361 -12.82 -17.85 -24.90
N LYS A 362 -13.34 -19.05 -24.64
CA LYS A 362 -14.18 -19.31 -23.47
C LYS A 362 -13.32 -20.02 -22.42
N ILE A 363 -13.06 -19.34 -21.33
CA ILE A 363 -12.02 -19.68 -20.36
C ILE A 363 -12.66 -20.09 -19.03
N SER A 364 -12.14 -21.16 -18.46
CA SER A 364 -12.43 -21.59 -17.10
C SER A 364 -11.14 -21.93 -16.39
N THR A 365 -10.85 -21.27 -15.26
CA THR A 365 -9.67 -21.56 -14.43
C THR A 365 -10.03 -21.83 -12.98
N ILE A 366 -9.20 -22.63 -12.31
CA ILE A 366 -9.22 -22.81 -10.86
C ILE A 366 -7.81 -22.59 -10.34
N ASP A 367 -7.65 -21.54 -9.53
CA ASP A 367 -6.40 -21.20 -8.89
C ASP A 367 -6.40 -21.79 -7.49
N TYR A 368 -5.49 -22.70 -7.20
CA TYR A 368 -5.27 -23.27 -5.88
C TYR A 368 -4.08 -22.54 -5.25
N VAL A 369 -4.34 -21.86 -4.15
CA VAL A 369 -3.35 -21.10 -3.40
C VAL A 369 -3.17 -21.72 -2.02
N HIS A 370 -2.01 -22.30 -1.79
CA HIS A 370 -1.58 -22.81 -0.49
C HIS A 370 -0.31 -22.07 -0.08
N ASN A 371 -0.40 -21.27 0.97
CA ASN A 371 0.70 -20.40 1.36
C ASN A 371 0.85 -20.39 2.89
N LEU A 372 2.05 -20.73 3.36
CA LEU A 372 2.48 -20.65 4.75
C LEU A 372 3.50 -19.52 4.89
N ARG A 373 3.19 -18.53 5.73
CA ARG A 373 4.04 -17.37 6.00
C ARG A 373 4.38 -17.31 7.47
N GLY A 374 5.65 -17.14 7.78
CA GLY A 374 6.16 -16.91 9.12
C GLY A 374 6.99 -15.62 9.16
N SER A 375 6.86 -14.84 10.23
CA SER A 375 7.67 -13.65 10.45
C SER A 375 8.04 -13.54 11.92
N SER A 376 9.29 -13.21 12.19
CA SER A 376 9.80 -12.94 13.54
C SER A 376 10.56 -11.61 13.53
N THR A 377 10.15 -10.66 14.38
CA THR A 377 10.82 -9.36 14.48
C THR A 377 11.25 -9.10 15.91
N PHE A 378 12.54 -8.88 16.11
CA PHE A 378 13.11 -8.36 17.34
C PHE A 378 13.37 -6.87 17.17
N LYS A 379 12.89 -6.02 18.10
CA LYS A 379 13.15 -4.57 18.12
C LYS A 379 13.63 -4.13 19.49
N LYS A 380 14.77 -3.44 19.53
CA LYS A 380 15.20 -2.63 20.69
C LYS A 380 15.23 -1.17 20.27
N ASN A 381 14.38 -0.33 20.90
CA ASN A 381 14.16 1.06 20.52
C ASN A 381 14.45 2.00 21.71
N ALA A 382 15.74 2.20 22.01
CA ALA A 382 16.21 3.13 23.03
C ALA A 382 16.59 4.49 22.42
N SER A 383 16.77 5.52 23.22
CA SER A 383 17.10 6.88 22.76
C SER A 383 18.47 7.00 22.07
N ASN A 384 19.41 6.13 22.44
CA ASN A 384 20.78 6.14 21.88
C ASN A 384 21.07 4.93 20.99
N LEU A 385 20.22 3.92 21.01
CA LEU A 385 20.44 2.67 20.29
C LEU A 385 19.12 2.08 19.78
N TYR A 386 19.04 1.88 18.50
CA TYR A 386 17.99 1.11 17.85
C TYR A 386 18.60 -0.15 17.22
N ILE A 387 17.96 -1.28 17.46
CA ILE A 387 18.31 -2.56 16.79
C ILE A 387 16.97 -3.17 16.33
N SER A 388 16.92 -3.59 15.09
CA SER A 388 15.83 -4.41 14.58
C SER A 388 16.40 -5.58 13.79
N ASN A 389 15.79 -6.74 13.96
CA ASN A 389 16.02 -7.90 13.11
C ASN A 389 14.65 -8.47 12.72
N THR A 390 14.43 -8.66 11.43
CA THR A 390 13.18 -9.22 10.89
C THR A 390 13.53 -10.37 9.96
N LEU A 391 13.13 -11.56 10.38
CA LEU A 391 13.22 -12.80 9.59
C LEU A 391 11.83 -13.13 9.03
N ASN A 392 11.73 -13.31 7.72
CA ASN A 392 10.53 -13.78 7.03
C ASN A 392 10.80 -15.11 6.34
N VAL A 393 9.84 -16.01 6.38
CA VAL A 393 9.82 -17.27 5.66
C VAL A 393 8.47 -17.41 4.97
N ASN A 394 8.50 -17.72 3.67
CA ASN A 394 7.29 -17.95 2.89
C ASN A 394 7.45 -19.22 2.07
N VAL A 395 6.46 -20.12 2.19
CA VAL A 395 6.38 -21.38 1.46
C VAL A 395 5.04 -21.46 0.77
N ALA A 396 5.03 -21.68 -0.53
CA ALA A 396 3.82 -21.78 -1.32
C ALA A 396 3.81 -23.05 -2.16
N TRP A 397 2.62 -23.61 -2.36
CA TRP A 397 2.36 -24.79 -3.22
C TRP A 397 1.23 -24.48 -4.21
N ASN A 398 1.37 -23.38 -4.92
CA ASN A 398 0.33 -22.85 -5.79
C ASN A 398 0.22 -23.69 -7.07
N LYS A 399 -0.99 -23.84 -7.57
CA LYS A 399 -1.31 -24.52 -8.82
C LYS A 399 -2.49 -23.86 -9.50
N VAL A 400 -2.47 -23.80 -10.84
CA VAL A 400 -3.58 -23.33 -11.65
C VAL A 400 -3.95 -24.41 -12.66
N ASP A 401 -5.20 -24.84 -12.66
CA ASP A 401 -5.79 -25.69 -13.71
C ASP A 401 -6.74 -24.83 -14.56
N GLY A 402 -6.61 -24.88 -15.88
CA GLY A 402 -7.41 -24.08 -16.79
C GLY A 402 -7.78 -24.83 -18.09
N ASN A 403 -8.93 -24.47 -18.64
CA ASN A 403 -9.36 -24.88 -19.97
C ASN A 403 -9.81 -23.64 -20.74
N ALA A 404 -9.38 -23.53 -21.99
CA ALA A 404 -9.78 -22.48 -22.92
C ALA A 404 -10.30 -23.10 -24.24
N ASN A 405 -11.58 -22.91 -24.53
CA ASN A 405 -12.10 -23.21 -25.85
C ASN A 405 -11.78 -22.02 -26.75
N THR A 406 -10.85 -22.20 -27.67
CA THR A 406 -10.23 -21.14 -28.50
C THR A 406 -10.68 -21.24 -29.93
N THR A 407 -11.05 -20.10 -30.50
CA THR A 407 -11.30 -19.89 -31.92
C THR A 407 -10.54 -18.65 -32.37
N SER A 408 -10.12 -18.60 -33.61
CA SER A 408 -9.42 -17.44 -34.18
C SER A 408 -9.65 -17.30 -35.66
N SER A 409 -9.21 -16.17 -36.21
CA SER A 409 -9.19 -15.93 -37.66
C SER A 409 -8.27 -16.89 -38.43
N PHE A 410 -7.43 -17.67 -37.74
CA PHE A 410 -6.48 -18.61 -38.33
C PHE A 410 -6.89 -20.08 -38.18
N MET A 411 -7.92 -20.36 -37.38
CA MET A 411 -8.38 -21.72 -37.10
C MET A 411 -9.66 -22.06 -37.88
N ASN A 412 -9.73 -23.24 -38.47
CA ASN A 412 -10.94 -23.72 -39.13
C ASN A 412 -12.01 -24.16 -38.12
N ASN A 413 -11.60 -24.67 -36.98
CA ASN A 413 -12.49 -25.17 -35.89
C ASN A 413 -12.06 -24.65 -34.55
N SER A 414 -12.97 -24.66 -33.59
CA SER A 414 -12.62 -24.41 -32.20
C SER A 414 -11.81 -25.56 -31.60
N GLU A 415 -10.82 -25.21 -30.75
CA GLU A 415 -10.03 -26.22 -30.04
C GLU A 415 -10.06 -25.94 -28.54
N THR A 416 -10.17 -27.00 -27.74
CA THR A 416 -10.12 -26.89 -26.26
C THR A 416 -8.70 -27.14 -25.81
N VAL A 417 -8.09 -26.11 -25.26
CA VAL A 417 -6.71 -26.12 -24.73
C VAL A 417 -6.76 -26.27 -23.21
N GLY A 418 -6.27 -27.42 -22.74
CA GLY A 418 -6.01 -27.65 -21.32
C GLY A 418 -4.69 -27.00 -20.91
N GLN A 419 -4.69 -26.34 -19.77
CA GLN A 419 -3.54 -25.65 -19.21
C GLN A 419 -3.36 -26.04 -17.77
N ARG A 420 -2.16 -26.40 -17.35
CA ARG A 420 -1.82 -26.67 -15.96
C ARG A 420 -0.51 -25.97 -15.63
N LEU A 421 -0.53 -25.11 -14.61
CA LEU A 421 0.66 -24.48 -14.05
C LEU A 421 0.85 -24.96 -12.61
N GLU A 422 1.97 -25.59 -12.36
CA GLU A 422 2.49 -25.84 -11.01
C GLU A 422 3.50 -24.74 -10.68
N ASN A 423 3.32 -24.07 -9.54
CA ASN A 423 4.09 -22.89 -9.19
C ASN A 423 4.44 -22.86 -7.68
N PRO A 424 5.17 -23.90 -7.18
CA PRO A 424 5.65 -23.87 -5.82
C PRO A 424 6.76 -22.82 -5.67
N SER A 425 6.93 -22.33 -4.43
CA SER A 425 8.02 -21.41 -4.12
C SER A 425 8.42 -21.51 -2.64
N PHE A 426 9.68 -21.25 -2.39
CA PHE A 426 10.23 -21.08 -1.05
C PHE A 426 11.05 -19.79 -1.01
N SER A 427 10.80 -18.91 -0.06
CA SER A 427 11.65 -17.74 0.17
C SER A 427 11.93 -17.54 1.65
N ILE A 428 13.13 -17.06 1.91
CA ILE A 428 13.60 -16.65 3.23
C ILE A 428 14.33 -15.32 3.08
N ASP A 429 13.98 -14.34 3.89
CA ASP A 429 14.72 -13.09 3.99
C ASP A 429 14.93 -12.67 5.45
N ASP A 430 16.08 -12.07 5.72
CA ASP A 430 16.46 -11.52 7.01
C ASP A 430 16.97 -10.09 6.86
N LYS A 431 16.44 -9.19 7.68
CA LYS A 431 16.79 -7.77 7.67
C LYS A 431 17.27 -7.36 9.05
N ILE A 432 18.46 -6.82 9.12
CA ILE A 432 19.09 -6.29 10.33
C ILE A 432 19.25 -4.78 10.17
N GLY A 433 18.77 -4.02 11.12
CA GLY A 433 18.96 -2.57 11.20
C GLY A 433 19.55 -2.17 12.54
N ILE A 434 20.61 -1.37 12.54
CA ILE A 434 21.25 -0.85 13.74
C ILE A 434 21.44 0.67 13.57
N ILE A 435 21.00 1.45 14.56
CA ILE A 435 21.26 2.88 14.62
C ILE A 435 21.83 3.17 15.99
N SER A 436 22.99 3.83 16.05
CA SER A 436 23.66 4.20 17.29
C SER A 436 24.02 5.68 17.29
N ASN A 437 23.67 6.36 18.37
CA ASN A 437 23.99 7.78 18.56
C ASN A 437 25.22 7.95 19.44
N LEU A 438 26.21 8.68 18.91
CA LEU A 438 27.46 9.04 19.58
C LEU A 438 27.59 10.57 19.62
N GLY A 439 26.95 11.21 20.61
CA GLY A 439 26.88 12.66 20.69
C GLY A 439 26.06 13.24 19.52
N SER A 440 26.66 14.16 18.74
CA SER A 440 26.05 14.75 17.54
C SER A 440 26.03 13.83 16.31
N ARG A 441 26.73 12.69 16.38
CA ARG A 441 26.82 11.75 15.26
C ARG A 441 25.78 10.66 15.39
N SER A 442 25.21 10.24 14.26
CA SER A 442 24.34 9.08 14.16
C SER A 442 24.96 8.09 13.17
N LEU A 443 25.23 6.88 13.65
CA LEU A 443 25.71 5.77 12.83
C LEU A 443 24.53 4.88 12.51
N ASN A 444 24.39 4.50 11.25
CA ASN A 444 23.44 3.49 10.84
C ASN A 444 24.14 2.33 10.13
N PHE A 445 23.58 1.15 10.29
CA PHE A 445 23.99 -0.05 9.56
C PHE A 445 22.73 -0.86 9.26
N ASN A 446 22.56 -1.25 8.02
CA ASN A 446 21.49 -2.12 7.59
C ASN A 446 22.10 -3.24 6.74
N LEU A 447 21.60 -4.46 6.95
CA LEU A 447 21.92 -5.63 6.16
C LEU A 447 20.61 -6.35 5.86
N ALA A 448 20.39 -6.68 4.61
CA ALA A 448 19.30 -7.54 4.18
C ALA A 448 19.86 -8.68 3.34
N LEU A 449 19.47 -9.90 3.67
CA LEU A 449 19.83 -11.12 2.97
C LEU A 449 18.55 -11.83 2.57
N GLY A 450 18.50 -12.37 1.35
CA GLY A 450 17.35 -13.08 0.89
C GLY A 450 17.71 -14.17 -0.11
N TRP A 451 16.93 -15.22 -0.08
CA TRP A 451 17.00 -16.31 -1.05
C TRP A 451 15.59 -16.75 -1.41
N ASN A 452 15.37 -17.01 -2.70
CA ASN A 452 14.12 -17.47 -3.25
C ASN A 452 14.37 -18.58 -4.25
N HIS A 453 13.66 -19.69 -4.10
CA HIS A 453 13.63 -20.82 -5.02
C HIS A 453 12.23 -20.98 -5.58
N LYS A 454 12.11 -20.97 -6.93
CA LYS A 454 10.81 -20.99 -7.59
C LYS A 454 10.85 -21.86 -8.86
N PRO A 455 10.55 -23.16 -8.74
CA PRO A 455 10.31 -24.02 -9.88
C PRO A 455 8.87 -23.82 -10.40
N GLN A 456 8.71 -23.67 -11.69
CA GLN A 456 7.44 -23.61 -12.37
C GLN A 456 7.38 -24.67 -13.47
N THR A 457 6.20 -25.27 -13.65
CA THR A 457 5.95 -26.19 -14.76
C THR A 457 4.61 -25.82 -15.39
N LEU A 458 4.62 -25.45 -16.66
CA LEU A 458 3.42 -25.19 -17.47
C LEU A 458 3.25 -26.33 -18.46
N THR A 459 2.08 -26.99 -18.44
CA THR A 459 1.68 -28.04 -19.39
C THR A 459 0.50 -27.55 -20.20
N ILE A 460 0.61 -27.67 -21.53
CA ILE A 460 -0.43 -27.32 -22.50
C ILE A 460 -0.84 -28.58 -23.27
N THR A 461 -2.14 -28.85 -23.37
CA THR A 461 -2.72 -30.02 -24.04
C THR A 461 -3.91 -29.60 -24.89
N PRO A 462 -4.02 -29.98 -26.14
CA PRO A 462 -3.05 -30.83 -26.92
C PRO A 462 -1.89 -30.01 -27.48
N ALA A 463 -0.78 -30.69 -27.77
CA ALA A 463 0.37 -30.04 -28.39
C ALA A 463 0.06 -29.56 -29.83
N SER A 464 -0.91 -30.17 -30.52
CA SER A 464 -1.38 -29.81 -31.86
C SER A 464 -1.85 -28.36 -32.00
N ILE A 465 -2.14 -27.64 -30.88
CA ILE A 465 -2.46 -26.21 -30.96
C ILE A 465 -1.30 -25.36 -31.54
N PHE A 466 -0.07 -25.85 -31.48
CA PHE A 466 1.13 -25.22 -32.03
C PHE A 466 1.54 -25.71 -33.42
N GLY A 467 0.77 -26.61 -34.02
CA GLY A 467 1.08 -27.23 -35.34
C GLY A 467 1.08 -28.75 -35.29
N GLU A 468 1.44 -29.37 -36.43
CA GLU A 468 1.53 -30.83 -36.53
C GLU A 468 2.66 -31.37 -35.64
N THR A 469 2.32 -32.29 -34.75
CA THR A 469 3.27 -32.97 -33.85
C THR A 469 2.74 -34.33 -33.44
N ASP A 470 3.63 -35.27 -33.15
CA ASP A 470 3.31 -36.58 -32.57
C ASP A 470 3.16 -36.54 -31.05
N GLU A 471 3.51 -35.42 -30.44
CA GLU A 471 3.43 -35.23 -28.97
C GLU A 471 1.99 -34.92 -28.53
N ASN A 472 1.64 -35.39 -27.35
CA ASN A 472 0.32 -35.12 -26.76
C ASN A 472 0.24 -33.78 -26.05
N GLU A 473 1.37 -33.31 -25.50
CA GLU A 473 1.43 -32.08 -24.69
C GLU A 473 2.73 -31.32 -24.93
N VAL A 474 2.69 -30.02 -24.70
CA VAL A 474 3.88 -29.18 -24.60
C VAL A 474 4.09 -28.82 -23.11
N ARG A 475 5.31 -29.05 -22.65
CA ARG A 475 5.70 -28.78 -21.27
C ARG A 475 6.86 -27.79 -21.21
N GLN A 476 6.66 -26.69 -20.50
CA GLN A 476 7.68 -25.70 -20.17
C GLN A 476 8.04 -25.84 -18.69
N ASP A 477 9.24 -26.29 -18.39
CA ASP A 477 9.84 -26.20 -17.06
C ASP A 477 10.65 -24.92 -16.96
N TYR A 478 10.56 -24.22 -15.82
CA TYR A 478 11.28 -22.98 -15.57
C TYR A 478 11.58 -22.85 -14.08
N THR A 479 12.84 -22.88 -13.72
CA THR A 479 13.29 -22.77 -12.33
C THR A 479 14.17 -21.54 -12.15
N THR A 480 13.90 -20.75 -11.13
CA THR A 480 14.77 -19.66 -10.69
C THR A 480 15.25 -19.89 -9.26
N ASP A 481 16.53 -19.60 -9.06
CA ASP A 481 17.18 -19.45 -7.75
C ASP A 481 17.72 -18.02 -7.67
N ASP A 482 17.12 -17.21 -6.78
CA ASP A 482 17.48 -15.81 -6.59
C ASP A 482 18.16 -15.64 -5.24
N PHE A 483 19.35 -15.07 -5.23
CA PHE A 483 20.03 -14.63 -4.01
C PHE A 483 20.21 -13.12 -4.05
N ARG A 484 19.87 -12.44 -2.95
CA ARG A 484 20.03 -11.01 -2.80
C ARG A 484 20.72 -10.68 -1.47
N ALA A 485 21.69 -9.80 -1.54
CA ALA A 485 22.32 -9.20 -0.36
C ALA A 485 22.39 -7.68 -0.55
N GLU A 486 21.90 -6.95 0.44
CA GLU A 486 21.95 -5.49 0.46
C GLU A 486 22.58 -5.04 1.76
N THR A 487 23.50 -4.11 1.70
CA THR A 487 24.07 -3.46 2.88
C THR A 487 24.09 -1.96 2.70
N TYR A 488 23.81 -1.27 3.78
CA TYR A 488 23.74 0.18 3.81
C TYR A 488 24.26 0.66 5.16
N THR A 489 25.29 1.47 5.15
CA THR A 489 25.88 2.03 6.37
C THR A 489 26.17 3.50 6.18
N GLY A 490 26.15 4.27 7.25
CA GLY A 490 26.41 5.69 7.10
C GLY A 490 26.61 6.41 8.41
N ILE A 491 27.10 7.62 8.28
CA ILE A 491 27.31 8.54 9.38
C ILE A 491 26.58 9.85 9.07
N GLY A 492 25.79 10.32 10.04
CA GLY A 492 25.09 11.61 9.98
C GLY A 492 25.70 12.63 10.91
N TYR A 493 25.77 13.88 10.43
CA TYR A 493 26.18 15.05 11.20
C TYR A 493 25.08 16.10 11.13
N ILE A 494 24.75 16.73 12.25
CA ILE A 494 23.78 17.81 12.34
C ILE A 494 24.50 19.05 12.85
N PHE A 495 24.37 20.13 12.09
CA PHE A 495 24.94 21.46 12.38
C PHE A 495 23.81 22.49 12.30
N ASN A 496 23.14 22.77 13.40
CA ASN A 496 21.97 23.66 13.43
C ASN A 496 20.92 23.22 12.38
N GLU A 497 20.68 24.03 11.38
CA GLU A 497 19.73 23.80 10.29
C GLU A 497 20.25 22.89 9.18
N LEU A 498 21.55 22.56 9.19
CA LEU A 498 22.19 21.74 8.15
C LEU A 498 22.39 20.31 8.66
N SER A 499 21.89 19.34 7.92
CA SER A 499 22.15 17.91 8.11
C SER A 499 22.95 17.37 6.92
N PHE A 500 24.07 16.76 7.20
CA PHE A 500 24.88 16.04 6.23
C PHE A 500 24.95 14.57 6.60
N ASN A 501 24.56 13.70 5.68
CA ASN A 501 24.66 12.26 5.85
C ASN A 501 25.50 11.69 4.71
N LEU A 502 26.49 10.92 5.04
CA LEU A 502 27.29 10.14 4.09
C LEU A 502 26.98 8.66 4.29
N HIS A 503 26.47 8.03 3.25
CA HIS A 503 26.18 6.62 3.25
C HIS A 503 27.10 5.88 2.29
N ALA A 504 27.48 4.65 2.66
CA ALA A 504 28.06 3.69 1.77
C ALA A 504 27.08 2.51 1.64
N PHE A 505 26.96 1.96 0.46
CA PHE A 505 26.06 0.86 0.19
C PHE A 505 26.71 -0.19 -0.72
N GLY A 506 26.22 -1.40 -0.60
CA GLY A 506 26.61 -2.50 -1.48
C GLY A 506 25.43 -3.43 -1.67
N ASN A 507 25.17 -3.79 -2.93
CA ASN A 507 24.09 -4.68 -3.31
C ASN A 507 24.65 -5.79 -4.19
N VAL A 508 24.16 -7.00 -4.01
CA VAL A 508 24.44 -8.14 -4.88
C VAL A 508 23.13 -8.86 -5.14
N ASP A 509 22.80 -9.01 -6.41
CA ASP A 509 21.67 -9.80 -6.89
C ASP A 509 22.20 -10.89 -7.82
N ILE A 510 21.88 -12.14 -7.55
CA ILE A 510 22.27 -13.29 -8.37
C ILE A 510 21.02 -14.08 -8.71
N GLU A 511 20.75 -14.23 -9.99
CA GLU A 511 19.65 -15.03 -10.54
C GLU A 511 20.24 -16.21 -11.32
N SER A 512 19.91 -17.43 -10.92
CA SER A 512 20.22 -18.64 -11.68
C SER A 512 18.94 -19.16 -12.29
N VAL A 513 18.94 -19.35 -13.60
CA VAL A 513 17.78 -19.80 -14.39
C VAL A 513 18.09 -21.12 -15.07
N SER A 514 17.16 -22.04 -14.96
CA SER A 514 17.11 -23.26 -15.77
C SER A 514 15.72 -23.37 -16.39
N SER A 515 15.63 -23.43 -17.70
CA SER A 515 14.34 -23.65 -18.37
C SER A 515 14.49 -24.66 -19.51
N GLN A 516 13.43 -25.45 -19.74
CA GLN A 516 13.38 -26.43 -20.81
C GLN A 516 11.97 -26.54 -21.33
N MET A 517 11.80 -26.56 -22.66
CA MET A 517 10.53 -26.77 -23.34
C MET A 517 10.58 -28.10 -24.13
N ASN A 518 9.66 -28.99 -23.81
CA ASN A 518 9.53 -30.32 -24.44
C ASN A 518 8.18 -30.40 -25.18
N GLY A 519 8.11 -31.23 -26.20
CA GLY A 519 6.89 -31.44 -27.02
C GLY A 519 6.60 -30.32 -28.03
N PHE A 520 7.48 -29.34 -28.16
CA PHE A 520 7.40 -28.29 -29.19
C PHE A 520 8.47 -28.50 -30.26
N ASN A 521 8.07 -28.37 -31.53
CA ASN A 521 8.99 -28.55 -32.67
C ASN A 521 9.77 -27.26 -32.93
N PHE A 522 11.03 -27.23 -32.52
CA PHE A 522 11.95 -26.12 -32.80
C PHE A 522 12.71 -26.35 -34.12
N GLU A 523 12.82 -25.34 -34.96
CA GLU A 523 13.74 -25.37 -36.11
C GLU A 523 15.18 -25.58 -35.68
N THR A 524 15.53 -24.99 -34.52
CA THR A 524 16.88 -25.11 -33.90
C THR A 524 16.72 -25.66 -32.48
N PRO A 525 17.15 -26.91 -32.21
CA PRO A 525 16.98 -27.54 -30.88
C PRO A 525 17.54 -26.72 -29.68
N SER A 526 18.60 -25.95 -29.91
CA SER A 526 19.19 -25.09 -28.84
C SER A 526 18.24 -23.99 -28.34
N LEU A 527 17.15 -23.70 -29.04
CA LEU A 527 16.14 -22.72 -28.61
C LEU A 527 15.21 -23.27 -27.52
N SER A 528 15.21 -24.57 -27.25
CA SER A 528 14.34 -25.21 -26.26
C SER A 528 14.82 -25.04 -24.81
N GLU A 529 16.09 -24.65 -24.61
CA GLU A 529 16.72 -24.70 -23.29
C GLU A 529 17.43 -23.39 -22.95
N ASN A 530 17.36 -23.01 -21.65
CA ASN A 530 18.19 -21.96 -21.05
C ASN A 530 18.80 -22.47 -19.75
N LYS A 531 20.07 -22.20 -19.52
CA LYS A 531 20.75 -22.53 -18.27
C LYS A 531 21.88 -21.55 -18.00
N TYR A 532 21.58 -20.53 -17.21
CA TYR A 532 22.52 -19.44 -16.97
C TYR A 532 22.46 -18.92 -15.53
N THR A 533 23.50 -18.21 -15.14
CA THR A 533 23.53 -17.38 -13.93
C THR A 533 23.82 -15.94 -14.34
N PHE A 534 22.93 -15.04 -14.00
CA PHE A 534 23.10 -13.61 -14.20
C PHE A 534 23.25 -12.92 -12.84
N GLY A 535 24.29 -12.11 -12.68
CA GLY A 535 24.53 -11.40 -11.45
C GLY A 535 24.69 -9.90 -11.67
N LYS A 536 24.29 -9.14 -10.66
CA LYS A 536 24.51 -7.70 -10.53
C LYS A 536 25.16 -7.43 -9.21
N GLY A 537 26.29 -6.71 -9.20
CA GLY A 537 26.93 -6.17 -8.02
C GLY A 537 27.02 -4.66 -8.12
N GLU A 538 26.75 -3.99 -7.02
CA GLU A 538 26.84 -2.53 -6.91
C GLU A 538 27.51 -2.15 -5.60
N VAL A 539 28.49 -1.23 -5.67
CA VAL A 539 29.11 -0.61 -4.49
C VAL A 539 29.16 0.89 -4.72
N GLY A 540 28.70 1.65 -3.75
CA GLY A 540 28.59 3.08 -3.91
C GLY A 540 28.61 3.88 -2.63
N ILE A 541 28.62 5.20 -2.82
CA ILE A 541 28.45 6.20 -1.77
C ILE A 541 27.30 7.10 -2.12
N GLU A 542 26.59 7.58 -1.12
CA GLU A 542 25.48 8.50 -1.24
C GLU A 542 25.62 9.64 -0.24
N PRO A 543 26.21 10.76 -0.62
CA PRO A 543 26.11 11.99 0.16
C PRO A 543 24.71 12.56 0.07
N ARG A 544 24.12 12.85 1.22
CA ARG A 544 22.83 13.52 1.40
C ARG A 544 23.03 14.81 2.16
N LEU A 545 22.50 15.89 1.64
CA LEU A 545 22.50 17.20 2.26
C LEU A 545 21.05 17.62 2.48
N ALA A 546 20.69 17.97 3.71
CA ALA A 546 19.39 18.57 4.02
C ALA A 546 19.61 19.88 4.76
N TYR A 547 18.91 20.92 4.33
CA TYR A 547 18.97 22.25 4.92
C TYR A 547 17.56 22.75 5.21
N THR A 548 17.31 23.11 6.47
CA THR A 548 16.04 23.67 6.92
C THR A 548 16.24 25.12 7.30
N PHE A 549 15.57 26.03 6.62
CA PHE A 549 15.62 27.45 6.93
C PHE A 549 14.21 28.03 6.97
N LYS A 550 13.73 28.34 8.16
CA LYS A 550 12.37 28.81 8.41
C LYS A 550 11.34 27.82 7.80
N GLU A 551 10.61 28.28 6.80
CA GLU A 551 9.57 27.55 6.11
C GLU A 551 10.09 26.68 4.95
N PHE A 552 11.38 26.82 4.59
CA PHE A 552 12.00 26.05 3.51
C PHE A 552 12.77 24.86 4.04
N HIS A 553 12.59 23.72 3.39
CA HIS A 553 13.40 22.52 3.58
C HIS A 553 13.88 22.03 2.22
N VAL A 554 15.18 21.88 2.07
CA VAL A 554 15.83 21.43 0.82
C VAL A 554 16.63 20.18 1.11
N GLU A 555 16.42 19.14 0.31
CA GLU A 555 17.19 17.90 0.35
C GLU A 555 17.87 17.67 -1.00
N LEU A 556 19.13 17.28 -0.99
CA LEU A 556 19.90 16.88 -2.17
C LEU A 556 20.55 15.53 -1.91
N ASN A 557 20.41 14.60 -2.83
CA ASN A 557 21.03 13.29 -2.77
C ASN A 557 21.82 13.04 -4.04
N LEU A 558 23.04 12.53 -3.91
CA LEU A 558 23.91 12.26 -5.03
C LEU A 558 24.53 10.85 -4.91
N PRO A 559 23.76 9.78 -5.15
CA PRO A 559 24.32 8.44 -5.17
C PRO A 559 25.27 8.27 -6.37
N VAL A 560 26.48 7.76 -6.08
CA VAL A 560 27.50 7.40 -7.05
C VAL A 560 27.89 5.97 -6.80
N ALA A 561 27.71 5.10 -7.78
CA ALA A 561 27.91 3.67 -7.64
C ALA A 561 28.73 3.08 -8.79
N TYR A 562 29.64 2.18 -8.44
CA TYR A 562 30.29 1.29 -9.39
C TYR A 562 29.49 0.00 -9.48
N ASN A 563 29.07 -0.31 -10.70
CA ASN A 563 28.23 -1.45 -11.01
C ASN A 563 29.02 -2.49 -11.82
N VAL A 564 28.82 -3.75 -11.46
CA VAL A 564 29.33 -4.91 -12.18
C VAL A 564 28.15 -5.81 -12.52
N GLN A 565 28.00 -6.19 -13.77
CA GLN A 565 27.05 -7.21 -14.19
C GLN A 565 27.81 -8.34 -14.84
N TRP A 566 27.38 -9.57 -14.59
CA TRP A 566 28.01 -10.74 -15.21
C TRP A 566 26.98 -11.76 -15.65
N LEU A 567 27.26 -12.39 -16.75
CA LEU A 567 26.56 -13.55 -17.28
C LEU A 567 27.51 -14.74 -17.29
N ARG A 568 27.03 -15.89 -16.84
CA ARG A 568 27.66 -17.20 -16.98
C ARG A 568 26.61 -18.12 -17.59
N ASP A 569 26.83 -18.47 -18.85
CA ASP A 569 25.96 -19.39 -19.59
C ASP A 569 26.53 -20.80 -19.48
N ARG A 570 25.75 -21.73 -18.95
CA ARG A 570 26.21 -23.10 -18.75
C ARG A 570 26.04 -24.01 -19.96
N LEU A 571 25.32 -23.53 -21.00
CA LEU A 571 25.13 -24.22 -22.28
C LEU A 571 26.18 -23.77 -23.29
N ASP A 572 26.58 -22.50 -23.24
CA ASP A 572 27.53 -21.91 -24.17
C ASP A 572 28.45 -20.91 -23.44
N ASN A 573 29.63 -21.37 -23.04
CA ASN A 573 30.62 -20.55 -22.34
C ASN A 573 31.14 -19.36 -23.19
N ALA A 574 30.94 -19.37 -24.53
CA ALA A 574 31.32 -18.25 -25.39
C ALA A 574 30.46 -17.01 -25.13
N ARG A 575 29.29 -17.18 -24.48
CA ARG A 575 28.41 -16.11 -24.03
C ARG A 575 28.73 -15.53 -22.66
N ASP A 576 29.74 -16.04 -21.98
CA ASP A 576 30.21 -15.52 -20.70
C ASP A 576 30.72 -14.10 -20.86
N MET A 577 30.14 -13.19 -20.13
CA MET A 577 30.45 -11.77 -20.22
C MET A 577 30.44 -11.08 -18.84
N THR A 578 31.18 -9.99 -18.76
CA THR A 578 31.20 -9.11 -17.59
C THR A 578 31.20 -7.66 -18.05
N TRP A 579 30.32 -6.83 -17.48
CA TRP A 579 30.17 -5.41 -17.78
C TRP A 579 30.36 -4.57 -16.54
N ASN A 580 31.10 -3.50 -16.68
CA ASN A 580 31.39 -2.54 -15.58
C ASN A 580 30.99 -1.14 -16.00
N TYR A 581 30.40 -0.36 -15.09
CA TYR A 581 30.09 1.04 -15.34
C TYR A 581 29.93 1.84 -14.05
N LEU A 582 30.23 3.11 -14.12
CA LEU A 582 29.91 4.09 -13.08
C LEU A 582 28.51 4.65 -13.31
N ASN A 583 27.73 4.74 -12.25
CA ASN A 583 26.40 5.30 -12.26
C ASN A 583 26.26 6.46 -11.29
N VAL A 584 25.57 7.53 -11.73
CA VAL A 584 25.28 8.71 -10.92
C VAL A 584 23.80 9.05 -11.08
N MET A 585 23.07 9.09 -9.97
CA MET A 585 21.59 9.24 -9.95
C MET A 585 21.16 10.36 -9.00
N PRO A 586 21.37 11.64 -9.35
CA PRO A 586 21.04 12.76 -8.49
C PRO A 586 19.52 12.88 -8.26
N SER A 587 19.15 13.28 -7.06
CA SER A 587 17.78 13.67 -6.73
C SER A 587 17.75 14.85 -5.79
N GLY A 588 16.67 15.64 -5.89
CA GLY A 588 16.46 16.80 -5.05
C GLY A 588 15.00 16.98 -4.66
N LYS A 589 14.78 17.50 -3.46
CA LYS A 589 13.48 17.83 -2.93
C LYS A 589 13.51 19.22 -2.31
N ILE A 590 12.49 20.01 -2.61
CA ILE A 590 12.26 21.31 -1.97
C ILE A 590 10.86 21.30 -1.39
N THR A 591 10.75 21.62 -0.11
CA THR A 591 9.47 21.80 0.58
C THR A 591 9.40 23.22 1.11
N TYR A 592 8.30 23.92 0.82
CA TYR A 592 7.98 25.24 1.35
C TYR A 592 6.68 25.18 2.14
N ARG A 593 6.72 25.51 3.43
CA ARG A 593 5.57 25.46 4.35
C ARG A 593 5.07 26.88 4.62
N LEU A 594 3.77 27.10 4.45
CA LEU A 594 3.12 28.39 4.73
C LEU A 594 1.82 28.16 5.52
N GLY A 595 1.92 28.29 6.85
CA GLY A 595 0.78 28.04 7.74
C GLY A 595 0.23 26.63 7.60
N LYS A 596 -0.99 26.48 7.08
CA LYS A 596 -1.70 25.21 6.91
C LYS A 596 -1.48 24.57 5.54
N SER A 597 -0.63 25.16 4.71
CA SER A 597 -0.31 24.65 3.38
C SER A 597 1.18 24.44 3.21
N TRP A 598 1.54 23.56 2.28
CA TRP A 598 2.93 23.40 1.84
C TRP A 598 2.98 23.01 0.37
N TRP A 599 4.08 23.43 -0.25
CA TRP A 599 4.46 23.06 -1.60
C TRP A 599 5.64 22.09 -1.55
N GLU A 600 5.67 21.16 -2.46
CA GLU A 600 6.74 20.17 -2.57
C GLU A 600 7.14 20.04 -4.05
N VAL A 601 8.42 20.14 -4.33
CA VAL A 601 8.99 19.86 -5.65
C VAL A 601 10.01 18.76 -5.47
N ASN A 602 9.81 17.65 -6.16
CA ASN A 602 10.73 16.52 -6.19
C ASN A 602 11.24 16.34 -7.61
N THR A 603 12.54 16.15 -7.78
CA THR A 603 13.13 15.81 -9.06
C THR A 603 14.19 14.73 -8.88
N ALA A 604 14.25 13.79 -9.81
CA ALA A 604 15.22 12.71 -9.79
C ALA A 604 15.62 12.31 -11.21
N PHE A 605 16.90 12.00 -11.37
CA PHE A 605 17.45 11.42 -12.58
C PHE A 605 17.93 10.00 -12.32
N TYR A 606 17.47 9.06 -13.12
CA TYR A 606 17.85 7.65 -13.09
C TYR A 606 18.57 7.30 -14.38
N ASN A 607 19.66 6.56 -14.26
CA ASN A 607 20.41 6.03 -15.41
C ASN A 607 20.60 4.53 -15.20
N MET A 608 19.64 3.76 -15.67
CA MET A 608 19.63 2.32 -15.51
C MET A 608 20.32 1.66 -16.72
N ARG A 609 21.13 0.65 -16.47
CA ARG A 609 21.71 -0.21 -17.48
C ARG A 609 21.37 -1.67 -17.15
N ASP A 610 20.90 -2.41 -18.14
CA ASP A 610 20.50 -3.80 -17.98
C ASP A 610 21.03 -4.67 -19.10
N ASN A 611 21.67 -5.75 -18.71
CA ASN A 611 22.17 -6.81 -19.59
C ASN A 611 21.42 -8.15 -19.39
N SER A 612 20.42 -8.18 -18.50
CA SER A 612 19.66 -9.39 -18.21
C SER A 612 18.95 -9.95 -19.45
N GLY A 613 18.56 -9.10 -20.40
CA GLY A 613 17.98 -9.54 -21.68
C GLY A 613 18.92 -10.34 -22.57
N ARG A 614 20.24 -10.32 -22.31
CA ARG A 614 21.23 -11.13 -23.01
C ARG A 614 21.34 -12.55 -22.45
N ALA A 615 20.77 -12.79 -21.27
CA ALA A 615 20.99 -14.03 -20.54
C ALA A 615 20.24 -15.22 -21.18
N ALA A 616 18.99 -15.03 -21.58
CA ALA A 616 18.19 -16.07 -22.20
C ALA A 616 18.47 -16.14 -23.71
N SER A 617 18.94 -17.27 -24.19
CA SER A 617 19.13 -17.56 -25.62
C SER A 617 17.98 -18.36 -26.23
N GLY A 618 17.34 -19.20 -25.42
CA GLY A 618 16.19 -20.00 -25.81
C GLY A 618 14.88 -19.25 -25.64
N ILE A 619 13.85 -19.79 -26.25
CA ILE A 619 12.48 -19.32 -26.20
C ILE A 619 11.84 -19.75 -24.87
N ILE A 620 11.04 -18.91 -24.27
CA ILE A 620 10.24 -19.21 -23.09
C ILE A 620 8.76 -19.02 -23.45
N MET A 621 7.97 -20.09 -23.35
CA MET A 621 6.52 -20.04 -23.47
C MET A 621 5.93 -19.55 -22.16
N SER A 622 5.46 -18.30 -22.12
CA SER A 622 4.81 -17.73 -20.93
C SER A 622 3.40 -18.30 -20.70
N ASP A 623 2.66 -18.47 -21.75
CA ASP A 623 1.38 -19.18 -21.88
C ASP A 623 1.24 -19.64 -23.33
N TYR A 624 0.18 -20.36 -23.69
CA TYR A 624 0.06 -20.93 -25.06
C TYR A 624 -0.16 -19.89 -26.18
N LEU A 625 -0.36 -18.63 -25.84
CA LEU A 625 -0.46 -17.51 -26.78
C LEU A 625 0.78 -16.61 -26.78
N SER A 626 1.64 -16.72 -25.76
CA SER A 626 2.69 -15.74 -25.49
C SER A 626 4.04 -16.39 -25.34
N PHE A 627 4.96 -16.01 -26.21
CA PHE A 627 6.35 -16.46 -26.20
C PHE A 627 7.29 -15.27 -25.97
N ARG A 628 8.44 -15.51 -25.34
CA ARG A 628 9.49 -14.53 -25.15
C ARG A 628 10.77 -15.03 -25.79
N GLN A 629 11.35 -14.21 -26.63
CA GLN A 629 12.68 -14.41 -27.18
C GLN A 629 13.47 -13.11 -27.04
N TYR A 630 14.61 -13.17 -26.36
CA TYR A 630 15.47 -12.01 -26.17
C TYR A 630 16.72 -12.18 -27.04
N LEU A 631 16.77 -11.53 -28.18
CA LEU A 631 17.92 -11.49 -29.08
C LEU A 631 18.55 -10.09 -29.06
N ILE A 632 19.12 -9.69 -27.92
CA ILE A 632 19.75 -8.39 -27.81
C ILE A 632 21.22 -8.53 -27.55
N GLU A 633 22.06 -8.02 -28.43
CA GLU A 633 23.51 -8.05 -28.29
C GLU A 633 24.08 -6.83 -27.55
N LYS A 634 23.29 -5.79 -27.28
CA LYS A 634 23.74 -4.57 -26.62
C LYS A 634 23.20 -4.40 -25.19
N THR A 635 23.90 -3.61 -24.42
CA THR A 635 23.42 -3.16 -23.11
C THR A 635 22.20 -2.26 -23.27
N LEU A 636 21.08 -2.62 -22.62
CA LEU A 636 19.91 -1.76 -22.54
C LEU A 636 20.20 -0.59 -21.60
N THR A 637 19.84 0.61 -22.03
CA THR A 637 19.96 1.81 -21.21
C THR A 637 18.63 2.53 -21.13
N ASP A 638 18.26 2.93 -19.93
CA ASP A 638 17.09 3.77 -19.65
C ASP A 638 17.52 4.99 -18.82
N LYS A 639 17.44 6.16 -19.42
CA LYS A 639 17.71 7.44 -18.77
C LYS A 639 16.40 8.13 -18.49
N THR A 640 15.98 8.11 -17.24
CA THR A 640 14.69 8.62 -16.82
C THR A 640 14.85 9.86 -15.96
N TRP A 641 14.17 10.93 -16.35
CA TRP A 641 14.00 12.16 -15.59
C TRP A 641 12.57 12.22 -15.05
N ASN A 642 12.41 12.33 -13.74
CA ASN A 642 11.11 12.42 -13.07
C ASN A 642 11.05 13.71 -12.25
N THR A 643 10.01 14.52 -12.47
CA THR A 643 9.76 15.73 -11.69
C THR A 643 8.30 15.77 -11.26
N THR A 644 8.05 16.04 -9.99
CA THR A 644 6.71 16.18 -9.41
C THR A 644 6.62 17.46 -8.61
N ILE A 645 5.55 18.23 -8.82
CA ILE A 645 5.19 19.41 -8.04
C ILE A 645 3.90 19.08 -7.29
N GLY A 646 3.90 19.23 -5.97
CA GLY A 646 2.77 19.01 -5.11
C GLY A 646 2.37 20.24 -4.32
N TYR A 647 1.07 20.42 -4.13
CA TYR A 647 0.48 21.38 -3.20
C TYR A 647 -0.40 20.63 -2.20
N HIS A 648 -0.27 20.94 -0.93
CA HIS A 648 -1.02 20.32 0.15
C HIS A 648 -1.62 21.40 1.05
N TYR A 649 -2.85 21.19 1.46
CA TYR A 649 -3.55 22.00 2.43
C TYR A 649 -4.17 21.11 3.52
N SER A 650 -3.96 21.42 4.78
CA SER A 650 -4.48 20.64 5.91
C SER A 650 -4.99 21.56 7.03
N ASN A 651 -6.31 21.62 7.18
CA ASN A 651 -6.95 22.30 8.29
C ASN A 651 -8.04 21.39 8.92
N PRO A 652 -7.64 20.51 9.84
CA PRO A 652 -8.56 19.55 10.47
C PRO A 652 -9.68 20.22 11.26
N LEU A 653 -9.44 21.40 11.85
CA LEU A 653 -10.44 22.10 12.67
C LEU A 653 -11.66 22.51 11.86
N ILE A 654 -11.47 22.93 10.63
CA ILE A 654 -12.57 23.20 9.69
C ILE A 654 -12.88 22.01 8.80
N GLN A 655 -12.25 20.88 9.06
CA GLN A 655 -12.39 19.63 8.29
C GLN A 655 -12.19 19.81 6.77
N LEU A 656 -11.20 20.65 6.39
CA LEU A 656 -10.81 20.86 5.00
C LEU A 656 -9.39 20.40 4.78
N LEU A 657 -9.24 19.38 3.94
CA LEU A 657 -7.99 18.73 3.60
C LEU A 657 -7.94 18.56 2.08
N GLY A 658 -6.80 18.84 1.48
CA GLY A 658 -6.67 18.69 0.03
C GLY A 658 -5.23 18.62 -0.41
N ASN A 659 -5.02 17.98 -1.55
CA ASN A 659 -3.76 17.99 -2.25
C ASN A 659 -3.98 18.09 -3.76
N ALA A 660 -2.98 18.60 -4.45
CA ALA A 660 -2.90 18.57 -5.90
C ALA A 660 -1.45 18.31 -6.31
N SER A 661 -1.23 17.53 -7.35
CA SER A 661 0.11 17.29 -7.87
C SER A 661 0.11 17.27 -9.39
N ALA A 662 1.25 17.70 -9.96
CA ALA A 662 1.57 17.59 -11.37
C ALA A 662 2.91 16.85 -11.49
N GLY A 663 2.97 15.86 -12.35
CA GLY A 663 4.16 15.05 -12.59
C GLY A 663 4.53 15.04 -14.07
N TRP A 664 5.83 15.07 -14.33
CA TRP A 664 6.40 14.86 -15.65
C TRP A 664 7.52 13.81 -15.53
N LEU A 665 7.42 12.80 -16.36
CA LEU A 665 8.43 11.75 -16.49
C LEU A 665 8.84 11.65 -17.96
N ARG A 666 10.13 11.69 -18.22
CA ARG A 666 10.73 11.43 -19.52
C ARG A 666 11.73 10.30 -19.39
N SER A 667 11.55 9.27 -20.21
CA SER A 667 12.46 8.14 -20.33
C SER A 667 13.01 8.09 -21.74
N SER A 668 14.34 7.99 -21.85
CA SER A 668 15.06 7.81 -23.11
C SER A 668 15.73 6.44 -23.08
N GLN A 669 15.28 5.56 -23.94
CA GLN A 669 15.75 4.19 -24.04
C GLN A 669 16.49 3.96 -25.36
N ASN A 670 17.50 3.11 -25.34
CA ASN A 670 18.27 2.78 -26.53
C ASN A 670 17.76 1.58 -27.31
N ALA A 671 16.64 1.00 -26.86
CA ALA A 671 15.99 -0.14 -27.53
C ALA A 671 14.48 -0.12 -27.24
N THR A 672 13.69 -0.62 -28.17
CA THR A 672 12.23 -0.63 -28.13
C THR A 672 11.71 -2.06 -28.05
N THR A 673 10.76 -2.31 -27.14
CA THR A 673 10.03 -3.59 -27.10
C THR A 673 9.08 -3.67 -28.29
N GLY A 674 9.06 -4.86 -28.94
CA GLY A 674 8.15 -5.15 -30.02
C GLY A 674 7.40 -6.46 -29.85
N TYR A 675 6.40 -6.63 -30.68
CA TYR A 675 5.54 -7.79 -30.72
C TYR A 675 5.46 -8.28 -32.18
N GLU A 676 5.82 -9.54 -32.36
CA GLU A 676 5.62 -10.28 -33.63
C GLU A 676 4.43 -11.21 -33.46
N TYR A 677 3.51 -11.14 -34.39
CA TYR A 677 2.31 -11.95 -34.40
C TYR A 677 2.41 -13.04 -35.43
N ASP A 678 2.46 -14.29 -34.99
CA ASP A 678 2.52 -15.47 -35.83
C ASP A 678 1.40 -16.46 -35.47
N GLY A 679 0.42 -16.63 -36.33
CA GLY A 679 -0.76 -17.47 -36.08
C GLY A 679 -1.45 -17.06 -34.74
N LEU A 680 -1.57 -17.98 -33.80
CA LEU A 680 -2.06 -17.71 -32.44
C LEU A 680 -1.01 -17.04 -31.55
N ALA A 681 0.27 -17.25 -31.86
CA ALA A 681 1.37 -16.82 -31.00
C ALA A 681 1.60 -15.31 -31.09
N THR A 682 1.99 -14.75 -29.95
CA THR A 682 2.55 -13.41 -29.83
C THR A 682 3.95 -13.54 -29.28
N VAL A 683 4.95 -13.23 -30.09
CA VAL A 683 6.36 -13.26 -29.67
C VAL A 683 6.79 -11.87 -29.26
N ARG A 684 7.14 -11.72 -27.98
CA ARG A 684 7.72 -10.47 -27.48
C ARG A 684 9.23 -10.48 -27.70
N THR A 685 9.71 -9.47 -28.41
CA THR A 685 11.14 -9.28 -28.68
C THR A 685 11.58 -7.85 -28.38
N VAL A 686 12.86 -7.55 -28.47
CA VAL A 686 13.40 -6.20 -28.28
C VAL A 686 14.25 -5.82 -29.48
N TYR A 687 13.98 -4.65 -30.05
CA TYR A 687 14.65 -4.10 -31.22
C TYR A 687 15.67 -3.03 -30.84
N ASP A 688 16.77 -3.00 -31.59
CA ASP A 688 17.81 -1.96 -31.47
C ASP A 688 17.38 -0.63 -32.07
N ILE A 689 16.24 -0.12 -31.64
CA ILE A 689 15.67 1.16 -32.09
C ILE A 689 15.47 2.04 -30.83
N PRO A 690 16.24 3.15 -30.72
CA PRO A 690 16.09 4.04 -29.58
C PRO A 690 14.76 4.81 -29.65
N TYR A 691 14.15 5.02 -28.50
CA TYR A 691 12.94 5.83 -28.41
C TYR A 691 12.91 6.68 -27.13
N GLN A 692 11.99 7.64 -27.13
CA GLN A 692 11.72 8.49 -25.98
C GLN A 692 10.24 8.39 -25.63
N SER A 693 9.95 8.20 -24.35
CA SER A 693 8.60 8.25 -23.82
C SER A 693 8.42 9.42 -22.86
N ASP A 694 7.25 10.04 -22.92
CA ASP A 694 6.86 11.13 -22.04
C ASP A 694 5.55 10.76 -21.34
N ARG A 695 5.49 11.05 -20.03
CA ARG A 695 4.26 10.92 -19.24
C ARG A 695 4.00 12.21 -18.47
N LEU A 696 2.82 12.78 -18.67
CA LEU A 696 2.30 13.90 -17.87
C LEU A 696 1.16 13.37 -16.99
N THR A 697 1.17 13.72 -15.71
CA THR A 697 0.14 13.34 -14.76
C THR A 697 -0.31 14.55 -13.96
N PHE A 698 -1.62 14.62 -13.69
CA PHE A 698 -2.22 15.58 -12.77
C PHE A 698 -3.15 14.80 -11.84
N SER A 699 -3.07 15.08 -10.56
CA SER A 699 -4.01 14.54 -9.58
C SER A 699 -4.43 15.61 -8.59
N ALA A 700 -5.69 15.58 -8.17
CA ALA A 700 -6.21 16.45 -7.13
C ALA A 700 -7.19 15.68 -6.24
N ASN A 701 -7.12 15.94 -4.95
CA ASN A 701 -8.00 15.37 -3.94
C ASN A 701 -8.44 16.46 -2.98
N VAL A 702 -9.74 16.53 -2.67
CA VAL A 702 -10.32 17.44 -1.69
C VAL A 702 -11.29 16.67 -0.80
N ASN A 703 -11.08 16.80 0.50
CA ASN A 703 -11.94 16.28 1.55
C ASN A 703 -12.50 17.43 2.38
N LYS A 704 -13.81 17.50 2.54
CA LYS A 704 -14.49 18.52 3.33
C LYS A 704 -15.59 17.91 4.20
N GLY A 705 -15.50 18.12 5.50
CA GLY A 705 -16.63 17.94 6.40
C GLY A 705 -17.58 19.14 6.31
N LEU A 706 -18.87 18.86 6.18
CA LEU A 706 -19.91 19.87 6.07
C LEU A 706 -20.69 19.95 7.40
N GLY A 707 -21.15 21.12 7.77
CA GLY A 707 -21.81 21.32 9.05
C GLY A 707 -23.23 20.74 9.14
N PHE A 708 -23.89 20.45 8.01
CA PHE A 708 -25.21 19.88 7.96
C PHE A 708 -25.16 18.34 7.85
N TRP A 709 -26.09 17.64 8.47
CA TRP A 709 -26.23 16.17 8.41
C TRP A 709 -24.95 15.38 8.75
N GLU A 710 -24.05 15.95 9.51
CA GLU A 710 -22.74 15.36 9.80
C GLU A 710 -22.05 14.83 8.54
N SER A 711 -22.19 15.57 7.44
CA SER A 711 -21.82 15.08 6.12
C SER A 711 -20.36 15.36 5.76
N THR A 712 -19.84 14.51 4.89
CA THR A 712 -18.50 14.66 4.29
C THR A 712 -18.62 14.53 2.77
N ILE A 713 -17.84 15.34 2.06
CA ILE A 713 -17.67 15.25 0.62
C ILE A 713 -16.18 15.00 0.30
N LYS A 714 -15.93 14.05 -0.57
CA LYS A 714 -14.61 13.74 -1.10
C LYS A 714 -14.66 13.80 -2.62
N LEU A 715 -13.75 14.56 -3.21
CA LEU A 715 -13.61 14.69 -4.66
C LEU A 715 -12.17 14.35 -5.03
N THR A 716 -11.99 13.42 -5.96
CA THR A 716 -10.68 13.06 -6.52
C THR A 716 -10.75 13.19 -8.04
N GLY A 717 -9.76 13.82 -8.65
CA GLY A 717 -9.61 13.92 -10.10
C GLY A 717 -8.18 13.51 -10.50
N ASN A 718 -8.08 12.75 -11.60
CA ASN A 718 -6.80 12.34 -12.18
C ASN A 718 -6.82 12.54 -13.69
N TYR A 719 -5.69 12.96 -14.24
CA TYR A 719 -5.43 13.02 -15.66
C TYR A 719 -4.05 12.47 -15.96
N SER A 720 -3.91 11.67 -16.99
CA SER A 720 -2.61 11.25 -17.50
C SER A 720 -2.58 11.30 -19.03
N LEU A 721 -1.43 11.73 -19.55
CA LEU A 721 -1.07 11.67 -20.97
C LEU A 721 0.23 10.88 -21.07
N ASN A 722 0.20 9.76 -21.80
CA ASN A 722 1.38 8.95 -22.10
C ASN A 722 1.66 9.02 -23.60
N MET A 723 2.92 9.20 -23.93
CA MET A 723 3.45 9.13 -25.29
C MET A 723 4.56 8.09 -25.29
N SER A 724 4.43 7.06 -26.12
CA SER A 724 5.37 5.94 -26.19
C SER A 724 5.44 5.39 -27.61
N GLN A 725 6.44 4.58 -27.88
CA GLN A 725 6.60 3.88 -29.15
C GLN A 725 6.65 2.37 -28.90
N GLN A 726 6.08 1.59 -29.78
CA GLN A 726 6.17 0.14 -29.81
C GLN A 726 6.46 -0.31 -31.25
N ILE A 727 7.02 -1.50 -31.39
CA ILE A 727 7.21 -2.13 -32.69
C ILE A 727 6.22 -3.26 -32.81
N ILE A 728 5.45 -3.27 -33.92
CA ILE A 728 4.47 -4.31 -34.21
C ILE A 728 4.79 -4.86 -35.61
N ASN A 729 5.13 -6.16 -35.68
CA ASN A 729 5.57 -6.82 -36.90
C ASN A 729 6.67 -5.99 -37.60
N SER A 730 7.72 -5.65 -36.86
CA SER A 730 8.89 -4.88 -37.33
C SER A 730 8.62 -3.40 -37.69
N GLU A 731 7.38 -2.90 -37.57
CA GLU A 731 7.03 -1.51 -37.87
C GLU A 731 6.94 -0.69 -36.56
N PRO A 732 7.66 0.44 -36.45
CA PRO A 732 7.58 1.33 -35.28
C PRO A 732 6.29 2.16 -35.30
N ILE A 733 5.56 2.16 -34.21
CA ILE A 733 4.29 2.86 -34.06
C ILE A 733 4.32 3.73 -32.81
N ASP A 734 3.99 5.01 -32.99
CA ASP A 734 3.83 5.95 -31.90
C ASP A 734 2.43 5.90 -31.34
N PHE A 735 2.35 5.69 -30.02
CA PHE A 735 1.11 5.63 -29.25
C PHE A 735 0.96 6.88 -28.39
N LYS A 736 -0.26 7.39 -28.35
CA LYS A 736 -0.70 8.43 -27.39
C LYS A 736 -1.92 7.93 -26.64
N SER A 737 -1.83 7.90 -25.32
CA SER A 737 -2.93 7.51 -24.44
C SER A 737 -3.27 8.62 -23.48
N GLN A 738 -4.54 9.02 -23.50
CA GLN A 738 -5.11 10.00 -22.57
C GLN A 738 -6.09 9.29 -21.64
N PHE A 739 -5.98 9.57 -20.38
CA PHE A 739 -6.88 9.05 -19.37
C PHE A 739 -7.33 10.19 -18.45
N TRP A 740 -8.62 10.27 -18.22
CA TRP A 740 -9.25 11.17 -17.27
C TRP A 740 -10.12 10.36 -16.30
N SER A 741 -10.08 10.66 -15.02
CA SER A 741 -11.01 10.09 -14.06
C SER A 741 -11.39 11.08 -12.97
N THR A 742 -12.65 10.99 -12.53
CA THR A 742 -13.18 11.76 -11.39
C THR A 742 -13.98 10.82 -10.50
N ASN A 743 -13.76 10.92 -9.19
CA ASN A 743 -14.52 10.18 -8.18
C ASN A 743 -15.06 11.16 -7.14
N LEU A 744 -16.38 11.14 -6.95
CA LEU A 744 -17.11 11.91 -5.96
C LEU A 744 -17.70 10.95 -4.94
N MET A 745 -17.43 11.16 -3.67
CA MET A 745 -18.09 10.46 -2.55
C MET A 745 -18.74 11.48 -1.63
N PHE A 746 -19.99 11.23 -1.29
CA PHE A 746 -20.73 12.00 -0.31
C PHE A 746 -21.32 11.05 0.72
N ALA A 747 -21.06 11.29 2.00
CA ALA A 747 -21.64 10.53 3.09
C ALA A 747 -22.34 11.50 4.06
N ALA A 748 -23.51 11.13 4.54
CA ALA A 748 -24.31 11.96 5.43
C ALA A 748 -25.17 11.13 6.39
N THR A 749 -25.51 11.71 7.53
CA THR A 749 -26.47 11.20 8.50
C THR A 749 -27.64 12.22 8.62
N PRO A 750 -28.59 12.22 7.64
CA PRO A 750 -29.65 13.21 7.59
C PRO A 750 -30.60 13.18 8.80
N ALA A 751 -30.73 12.00 9.40
CA ALA A 751 -31.54 11.77 10.59
C ALA A 751 -30.94 10.67 11.46
N ARG A 752 -31.29 10.60 12.75
CA ARG A 752 -30.82 9.56 13.67
C ARG A 752 -31.19 8.14 13.24
N TRP A 753 -32.23 8.00 12.42
CA TRP A 753 -32.71 6.72 11.90
C TRP A 753 -32.23 6.41 10.49
N MET A 754 -31.44 7.30 9.85
CA MET A 754 -30.99 7.14 8.46
C MET A 754 -29.56 7.64 8.25
N GLY A 755 -28.74 6.81 7.62
CA GLY A 755 -27.44 7.17 7.05
C GLY A 755 -27.45 6.92 5.53
N ALA A 756 -26.75 7.75 4.77
CA ALA A 756 -26.63 7.62 3.32
C ALA A 756 -25.19 7.82 2.85
N ALA A 757 -24.74 7.03 1.89
CA ALA A 757 -23.52 7.28 1.16
C ALA A 757 -23.79 7.19 -0.35
N LEU A 758 -23.32 8.18 -1.09
CA LEU A 758 -23.37 8.26 -2.55
C LEU A 758 -21.96 8.30 -3.10
N GLY A 759 -21.67 7.41 -4.03
CA GLY A 759 -20.44 7.40 -4.80
C GLY A 759 -20.76 7.58 -6.28
N PHE A 760 -19.98 8.40 -6.97
CA PHE A 760 -20.05 8.54 -8.42
C PHE A 760 -18.63 8.58 -8.97
N ALA A 761 -18.32 7.70 -9.92
CA ALA A 761 -17.05 7.72 -10.63
C ALA A 761 -17.30 7.85 -12.14
N TYR A 762 -16.48 8.65 -12.77
CA TYR A 762 -16.39 8.83 -14.21
C TYR A 762 -14.98 8.51 -14.67
N GLY A 763 -14.84 7.76 -15.74
CA GLY A 763 -13.59 7.49 -16.42
C GLY A 763 -13.74 7.69 -17.91
N GLU A 764 -12.77 8.36 -18.53
CA GLU A 764 -12.65 8.49 -19.98
C GLU A 764 -11.23 8.14 -20.39
N SER A 765 -11.08 7.28 -21.40
CA SER A 765 -9.80 6.97 -22.00
C SER A 765 -9.88 7.05 -23.52
N LYS A 766 -8.81 7.56 -24.12
CA LYS A 766 -8.59 7.59 -25.55
C LYS A 766 -7.16 7.18 -25.83
N SER A 767 -6.97 6.09 -26.56
CA SER A 767 -5.67 5.65 -27.06
C SER A 767 -5.70 5.70 -28.58
N PHE A 768 -4.65 6.20 -29.21
CA PHE A 768 -4.58 6.34 -30.65
C PHE A 768 -3.15 6.35 -31.15
N THR A 769 -3.01 6.01 -32.41
CA THR A 769 -1.79 6.16 -33.20
C THR A 769 -2.04 7.20 -34.30
N GLU A 770 -1.03 7.65 -35.00
CA GLU A 770 -1.23 8.54 -36.17
C GLU A 770 -2.06 7.85 -37.27
N LEU A 771 -2.02 6.51 -37.36
CA LEU A 771 -2.78 5.74 -38.34
C LEU A 771 -4.31 5.77 -38.09
N ASN A 772 -4.73 5.88 -36.82
CA ASN A 772 -6.14 5.77 -36.43
C ASN A 772 -6.68 6.94 -35.62
N LYS A 773 -5.96 8.05 -35.53
CA LYS A 773 -6.25 9.20 -34.67
C LYS A 773 -7.69 9.74 -34.78
N THR A 774 -8.26 9.73 -35.96
CA THR A 774 -9.62 10.20 -36.23
C THR A 774 -10.70 9.16 -35.97
N LYS A 775 -10.33 7.85 -36.00
CA LYS A 775 -11.27 6.72 -35.84
C LYS A 775 -11.20 6.10 -34.43
N ALA A 776 -10.16 6.43 -33.64
CA ALA A 776 -9.96 5.86 -32.31
C ALA A 776 -11.15 6.18 -31.39
N PRO A 777 -11.79 5.17 -30.79
CA PRO A 777 -12.94 5.38 -29.95
C PRO A 777 -12.55 6.07 -28.62
N ILE A 778 -13.47 6.85 -28.08
CA ILE A 778 -13.40 7.34 -26.72
C ILE A 778 -14.16 6.36 -25.84
N VAL A 779 -13.46 5.71 -24.94
CA VAL A 779 -14.05 4.79 -23.97
C VAL A 779 -14.50 5.59 -22.75
N ARG A 780 -15.81 5.60 -22.47
CA ARG A 780 -16.40 6.26 -21.30
C ARG A 780 -17.04 5.26 -20.39
N GLN A 781 -16.72 5.38 -19.11
CA GLN A 781 -17.25 4.53 -18.05
C GLN A 781 -17.82 5.39 -16.94
N TYR A 782 -18.99 5.04 -16.45
CA TYR A 782 -19.62 5.66 -15.30
C TYR A 782 -19.93 4.58 -14.28
N SER A 783 -19.62 4.83 -13.01
CA SER A 783 -20.15 4.01 -11.94
C SER A 783 -20.83 4.86 -10.89
N GLY A 784 -22.01 4.42 -10.48
CA GLY A 784 -22.79 5.02 -9.41
C GLY A 784 -23.00 4.00 -8.29
N ARG A 785 -22.79 4.39 -7.05
CA ARG A 785 -23.07 3.60 -5.86
C ARG A 785 -23.94 4.38 -4.90
N LEU A 786 -25.00 3.75 -4.42
CA LEU A 786 -25.85 4.30 -3.36
C LEU A 786 -25.92 3.26 -2.23
N ASP A 787 -25.65 3.69 -1.02
CA ASP A 787 -25.71 2.88 0.20
C ASP A 787 -26.61 3.62 1.20
N LEU A 788 -27.77 3.06 1.48
CA LEU A 788 -28.76 3.59 2.42
C LEU A 788 -28.82 2.67 3.64
N ASN A 789 -28.71 3.26 4.81
CA ASN A 789 -28.81 2.59 6.08
C ASN A 789 -29.98 3.13 6.86
N PHE A 790 -30.86 2.27 7.28
CA PHE A 790 -32.02 2.61 8.09
C PHE A 790 -31.92 1.95 9.45
N PHE A 791 -32.24 2.70 10.50
CA PHE A 791 -32.28 2.27 11.90
C PHE A 791 -33.72 2.41 12.42
N PRO A 792 -34.65 1.57 11.95
CA PRO A 792 -36.08 1.76 12.20
C PRO A 792 -36.47 1.63 13.66
N VAL A 793 -35.75 0.77 14.40
CA VAL A 793 -35.87 0.60 15.85
C VAL A 793 -34.50 0.31 16.45
N GLN A 794 -34.35 0.53 17.74
CA GLN A 794 -33.12 0.12 18.45
C GLN A 794 -32.80 -1.35 18.14
N ARG A 795 -31.54 -1.67 17.87
CA ARG A 795 -31.03 -3.01 17.57
C ARG A 795 -31.31 -3.54 16.15
N MET A 796 -32.00 -2.80 15.29
CA MET A 796 -32.24 -3.21 13.91
C MET A 796 -31.55 -2.28 12.93
N VAL A 797 -30.81 -2.86 11.97
CA VAL A 797 -30.22 -2.15 10.85
C VAL A 797 -30.71 -2.77 9.56
N ALA A 798 -31.22 -1.96 8.66
CA ALA A 798 -31.51 -2.34 7.29
C ALA A 798 -30.58 -1.55 6.34
N ASN A 799 -29.75 -2.26 5.59
CA ASN A 799 -28.87 -1.66 4.59
C ASN A 799 -29.35 -2.04 3.19
N PHE A 800 -29.52 -1.04 2.35
CA PHE A 800 -29.84 -1.18 0.94
C PHE A 800 -28.70 -0.58 0.12
N ALA A 801 -28.02 -1.42 -0.66
CA ALA A 801 -26.90 -1.00 -1.48
C ALA A 801 -27.19 -1.24 -2.97
N THR A 802 -26.91 -0.23 -3.79
CA THR A 802 -26.97 -0.36 -5.23
C THR A 802 -25.65 0.04 -5.88
N GLU A 803 -25.33 -0.59 -6.98
CA GLU A 803 -24.17 -0.31 -7.81
C GLU A 803 -24.60 -0.36 -9.27
N ASN A 804 -24.38 0.72 -10.02
CA ASN A 804 -24.64 0.78 -11.45
C ASN A 804 -23.36 1.07 -12.20
N ASN A 805 -23.01 0.25 -13.16
CA ASN A 805 -21.85 0.42 -14.03
C ASN A 805 -22.33 0.58 -15.48
N TYR A 806 -21.84 1.61 -16.14
CA TYR A 806 -22.12 1.91 -17.54
C TYR A 806 -20.85 2.03 -18.37
N THR A 807 -20.84 1.50 -19.59
CA THR A 807 -19.81 1.74 -20.59
C THR A 807 -20.44 2.00 -21.96
N ASN A 808 -19.83 2.88 -22.75
CA ASN A 808 -20.32 3.20 -24.10
C ASN A 808 -19.85 2.20 -25.18
N MET A 809 -18.99 1.23 -24.81
CA MET A 809 -18.29 0.37 -25.80
C MET A 809 -18.95 -0.99 -26.06
N THR A 810 -20.00 -1.35 -25.32
CA THR A 810 -20.69 -2.65 -25.54
C THR A 810 -21.92 -2.48 -26.39
N ASP A 811 -22.13 -3.39 -27.36
CA ASP A 811 -23.32 -3.44 -28.24
C ASP A 811 -24.55 -3.95 -27.48
N GLY A 812 -24.35 -4.63 -26.34
CA GLY A 812 -25.41 -5.10 -25.44
C GLY A 812 -24.96 -5.00 -23.99
N GLY A 813 -25.91 -4.77 -23.07
CA GLY A 813 -25.57 -4.75 -21.64
C GLY A 813 -24.75 -3.55 -21.20
N ARG A 814 -24.91 -2.38 -21.82
CA ARG A 814 -24.23 -1.12 -21.45
C ARG A 814 -24.36 -0.75 -20.00
N ASN A 815 -25.50 -1.09 -19.40
CA ASN A 815 -25.79 -0.87 -17.98
C ASN A 815 -25.78 -2.19 -17.21
N SER A 816 -25.07 -2.21 -16.08
CA SER A 816 -25.08 -3.31 -15.13
C SER A 816 -25.47 -2.79 -13.76
N LEU A 817 -26.75 -3.02 -13.40
CA LEU A 817 -27.29 -2.63 -12.11
C LEU A 817 -27.28 -3.82 -11.15
N PHE A 818 -26.68 -3.64 -9.98
CA PHE A 818 -26.68 -4.57 -8.86
C PHE A 818 -27.45 -3.95 -7.69
N CYS A 819 -28.11 -4.80 -6.92
CA CYS A 819 -28.84 -4.38 -5.72
C CYS A 819 -28.66 -5.46 -4.66
N ASP A 820 -28.38 -5.05 -3.45
CA ASP A 820 -28.22 -5.91 -2.27
C ASP A 820 -29.05 -5.36 -1.13
N LEU A 821 -29.60 -6.27 -0.32
CA LEU A 821 -30.29 -5.95 0.91
C LEU A 821 -29.65 -6.73 2.06
N LYS A 822 -29.35 -6.04 3.15
CA LYS A 822 -28.82 -6.63 4.37
C LYS A 822 -29.62 -6.17 5.56
N LEU A 823 -30.10 -7.12 6.35
CA LEU A 823 -30.82 -6.87 7.59
C LEU A 823 -30.00 -7.43 8.75
N ILE A 824 -29.77 -6.61 9.76
CA ILE A 824 -29.06 -7.02 10.98
C ILE A 824 -30.00 -6.80 12.16
N TYR A 825 -30.17 -7.80 12.99
CA TYR A 825 -30.85 -7.71 14.26
C TYR A 825 -29.90 -8.06 15.39
N LYS A 826 -29.72 -7.10 16.32
CA LYS A 826 -28.81 -7.24 17.47
C LYS A 826 -29.60 -7.73 18.68
N PHE A 827 -29.32 -8.96 19.10
CA PHE A 827 -29.96 -9.58 20.24
C PHE A 827 -28.94 -9.84 21.36
N MET A 828 -28.92 -9.03 22.41
CA MET A 828 -27.97 -9.12 23.54
C MET A 828 -26.49 -9.18 23.06
N LYS A 829 -25.85 -10.35 23.17
CA LYS A 829 -24.48 -10.61 22.72
C LYS A 829 -24.40 -11.30 21.33
N CYS A 830 -25.53 -11.38 20.62
CA CYS A 830 -25.63 -12.08 19.35
C CYS A 830 -26.21 -11.16 18.28
N ASP A 831 -25.62 -11.12 17.11
CA ASP A 831 -26.14 -10.43 15.93
C ASP A 831 -26.57 -11.48 14.91
N VAL A 832 -27.80 -11.37 14.43
CA VAL A 832 -28.31 -12.16 13.31
C VAL A 832 -28.36 -11.28 12.08
N GLU A 833 -27.77 -11.76 11.01
CA GLU A 833 -27.57 -11.00 9.78
C GLU A 833 -28.15 -11.79 8.61
N PHE A 834 -29.04 -11.14 7.85
CA PHE A 834 -29.64 -11.66 6.63
C PHE A 834 -29.10 -10.87 5.46
N GLU A 835 -28.43 -11.54 4.53
CA GLU A 835 -27.87 -10.93 3.32
C GLU A 835 -28.61 -11.49 2.11
N PHE A 836 -29.07 -10.59 1.25
CA PHE A 836 -29.65 -10.91 -0.03
C PHE A 836 -28.88 -10.15 -1.11
N ASN A 837 -28.03 -10.83 -1.84
CA ASN A 837 -27.09 -10.25 -2.79
C ASN A 837 -27.59 -10.47 -4.22
N ASN A 838 -27.26 -9.49 -5.11
CA ASN A 838 -27.56 -9.52 -6.53
C ASN A 838 -29.05 -9.80 -6.81
N ILE A 839 -29.95 -9.01 -6.21
CA ILE A 839 -31.41 -9.19 -6.27
C ILE A 839 -31.91 -9.31 -7.72
N PHE A 840 -31.31 -8.54 -8.65
CA PHE A 840 -31.68 -8.55 -10.07
C PHE A 840 -31.11 -9.74 -10.85
N ASN A 841 -30.37 -10.66 -10.17
CA ASN A 841 -29.81 -11.87 -10.74
C ASN A 841 -28.98 -11.66 -12.01
N ARG A 842 -28.12 -10.61 -11.99
CA ARG A 842 -27.16 -10.42 -13.07
C ARG A 842 -26.14 -11.55 -13.07
N LYS A 843 -26.05 -12.30 -14.17
CA LYS A 843 -25.17 -13.46 -14.29
C LYS A 843 -23.86 -13.15 -15.03
N GLN A 844 -23.83 -12.05 -15.77
CA GLN A 844 -22.66 -11.68 -16.57
C GLN A 844 -22.39 -10.16 -16.49
N PHE A 845 -21.13 -9.81 -16.63
CA PHE A 845 -20.63 -8.46 -16.75
C PHE A 845 -19.70 -8.34 -17.94
N SER A 846 -19.93 -7.37 -18.82
CA SER A 846 -19.12 -7.15 -20.01
C SER A 846 -18.24 -5.91 -19.83
N ARG A 847 -16.97 -6.04 -20.23
CA ARG A 847 -16.01 -4.95 -20.25
C ARG A 847 -15.32 -4.90 -21.60
N VAL A 848 -15.21 -3.71 -22.18
CA VAL A 848 -14.43 -3.47 -23.38
C VAL A 848 -13.33 -2.47 -23.06
N SER A 849 -12.12 -2.75 -23.50
CA SER A 849 -10.98 -1.83 -23.45
C SER A 849 -10.34 -1.71 -24.82
N TYR A 850 -9.64 -0.59 -25.02
CA TYR A 850 -8.98 -0.25 -26.27
C TYR A 850 -7.61 0.35 -25.98
N ASP A 851 -6.57 -0.15 -26.60
CA ASP A 851 -5.19 0.30 -26.36
C ASP A 851 -4.57 1.11 -27.51
N GLY A 852 -5.33 1.41 -28.54
CA GLY A 852 -4.89 2.15 -29.71
C GLY A 852 -4.79 1.28 -30.99
N MET A 853 -4.56 0.00 -30.85
CA MET A 853 -4.52 -0.99 -31.96
C MET A 853 -5.44 -2.17 -31.69
N ASN A 854 -5.65 -2.52 -30.41
CA ASN A 854 -6.38 -3.72 -30.02
C ASN A 854 -7.69 -3.36 -29.31
N ILE A 855 -8.72 -4.16 -29.56
CA ILE A 855 -9.97 -4.15 -28.81
C ILE A 855 -10.03 -5.44 -28.00
N TYR A 856 -10.18 -5.30 -26.69
CA TYR A 856 -10.36 -6.44 -25.79
C TYR A 856 -11.80 -6.43 -25.30
N ARG A 857 -12.56 -7.46 -25.65
CA ARG A 857 -13.94 -7.67 -25.22
C ARG A 857 -13.95 -8.83 -24.24
N ASN A 858 -14.29 -8.56 -22.99
CA ASN A 858 -14.35 -9.57 -21.95
C ASN A 858 -15.77 -9.68 -21.39
N VAL A 859 -16.25 -10.90 -21.24
CA VAL A 859 -17.50 -11.23 -20.58
C VAL A 859 -17.18 -12.12 -19.41
N TYR A 860 -17.54 -11.70 -18.21
CA TYR A 860 -17.24 -12.41 -16.97
C TYR A 860 -18.51 -13.02 -16.40
N ASP A 861 -18.42 -14.25 -15.94
CA ASP A 861 -19.49 -14.87 -15.19
C ASP A 861 -19.53 -14.31 -13.78
N LEU A 862 -20.72 -13.93 -13.34
CA LEU A 862 -20.96 -13.38 -12.02
C LEU A 862 -21.65 -14.40 -11.12
N ARG A 863 -21.50 -14.23 -9.82
CA ARG A 863 -22.28 -14.98 -8.82
C ARG A 863 -23.76 -14.65 -9.01
N PRO A 864 -24.64 -15.67 -9.07
CA PRO A 864 -26.07 -15.46 -9.19
C PRO A 864 -26.61 -14.79 -7.92
N ARG A 865 -27.89 -14.42 -7.97
CA ARG A 865 -28.64 -14.01 -6.80
C ARG A 865 -28.47 -15.05 -5.71
N ASN A 866 -28.17 -14.61 -4.48
CA ASN A 866 -27.96 -15.51 -3.37
C ASN A 866 -28.46 -14.91 -2.04
N PHE A 867 -28.74 -15.78 -1.13
CA PHE A 867 -29.22 -15.44 0.20
C PHE A 867 -28.31 -16.11 1.25
N MET A 868 -27.98 -15.37 2.32
CA MET A 868 -27.17 -15.89 3.40
C MET A 868 -27.68 -15.42 4.76
N VAL A 869 -27.64 -16.30 5.74
CA VAL A 869 -27.89 -16.00 7.16
C VAL A 869 -26.58 -16.19 7.91
N LYS A 870 -26.17 -15.18 8.66
CA LYS A 870 -24.98 -15.20 9.51
C LYS A 870 -25.38 -14.93 10.94
N VAL A 871 -24.84 -15.70 11.86
CA VAL A 871 -25.00 -15.49 13.30
C VAL A 871 -23.64 -15.18 13.87
N ARG A 872 -23.51 -14.03 14.50
CA ARG A 872 -22.29 -13.57 15.11
C ARG A 872 -22.50 -13.40 16.61
N PHE A 873 -21.54 -13.87 17.41
CA PHE A 873 -21.62 -13.76 18.85
C PHE A 873 -20.25 -13.51 19.46
N ASN A 874 -20.25 -12.69 20.50
CA ASN A 874 -19.06 -12.37 21.28
C ASN A 874 -19.13 -13.17 22.58
N ILE A 875 -18.10 -13.95 22.83
CA ILE A 875 -17.88 -14.61 24.12
C ILE A 875 -16.88 -13.72 24.87
N LEU A 876 -17.43 -12.90 25.77
CA LEU A 876 -16.78 -11.85 26.59
C LEU A 876 -16.35 -10.65 25.90
#